data_eb3183bea487fb3f6b4aa9fbb95b5bfb
#
_entry.id   eb3183bea487fb3f6b4aa9fbb95b5bfb
#
_cell.length_a   1.000
_cell.length_b   1.000
_cell.length_c   1.000
_cell.angle_alpha   90.00
_cell.angle_beta   90.00
_cell.angle_gamma   90.00
#
_symmetry.space_group_name_H-M   'P 1'
#
loop_
_entity.id
_entity.type
_entity.pdbx_description
1 polymer ?
#
loop_
_entity_poly.entity_id
_entity_poly.type
_entity_poly.pdbx_seq_one_letter_code
_entity_poly.pdbx_strand_id
1 'polypeptide(L)'
;YCLKITDIDPIRFGLLFERFLNPERVSAPDFDIDFCMRRRDEVVGYVRRKYGEDRVANIITFGTFGAKMVVRDLARIRDLPFIETNRLAKLVPDDINISLEDALKKSTELREEVAINPQAASIIETGRVIEGMVRNSGKHACGMIIADRPLTDIIPVTMQEGDLTTQYAKDPVEKLGLLKMDFLGLKTLTIIDDAQKLVRKHRKQPGFDIEKLGFDDQATFALLNEAKTIGVFQLESGGMQSLCRKFRISAIDEIVALIALYRPGPMQFIGDYIKGKDDPTTVKYAHPLLEKVAKETYGILVYQEQVMEAARVIAGYTLGGADMLRRAMGKKIREEMEQQRSIFIEGAKTTNNIDKKKAEEIFATLEKFAEYGFNKSHSAAYAILSYRTAYLKANYPVEFMAAVLTSEQGNADKLAEFMGEVEALGMKALGPDVNQSDTDFTPVVKDNAIRFGLGAIKGVGEQAARNIVAEREKNGPYKDFGDFVGRLGEFDLNSRTLDCLVRAGAFDFTGEDRRHLVDSIESVRRHFAGERKERASGQGSLFDMLGAEDAGAARPTDLVLRKSEKMPKLEMLNSEKALLGFYLSGHPLAEYHGLDEAIATLTVTPDRIELDKKERHTVRICGIVGALEKKISKKDNRPWALFTVASRSVTIPVMMFSDAYDAAAQLKDGSHVIVDARLNFREERGEWSLSAHAVTPLRRAPGLIKKILFALKPGPEAGDFLEKIVAHTRKVDGTTIVQVGFIQPDGRVLVAEAARGMTTRFDTETYGTFGSHPACAGVQIEPIAPTQAPQRKYGPRA
;
A
#
# COMPACT_ATOMS: atom_id res chain seq x y z
N TYR A 1 19.53 -25.97 3.78
CA TYR A 1 19.60 -25.82 5.23
C TYR A 1 21.00 -26.09 5.77
N CYS A 2 21.54 -27.29 5.57
CA CYS A 2 22.90 -27.65 6.04
C CYS A 2 24.01 -26.73 5.50
N LEU A 3 23.89 -26.24 4.26
CA LEU A 3 24.82 -25.27 3.64
C LEU A 3 24.50 -23.82 3.99
N LYS A 4 23.49 -23.57 4.83
CA LYS A 4 23.01 -22.23 5.20
C LYS A 4 22.60 -21.35 4.00
N ILE A 5 22.12 -21.96 2.92
CA ILE A 5 21.51 -21.25 1.79
C ILE A 5 20.11 -20.77 2.17
N THR A 6 19.44 -21.53 3.03
CA THR A 6 18.14 -21.20 3.63
C THR A 6 18.18 -21.56 5.12
N ASP A 7 17.37 -20.86 5.92
CA ASP A 7 17.11 -21.13 7.34
C ASP A 7 15.88 -22.02 7.58
N ILE A 8 15.19 -22.44 6.51
CA ILE A 8 14.01 -23.29 6.57
C ILE A 8 14.43 -24.74 6.75
N ASP A 9 14.04 -25.33 7.88
CA ASP A 9 14.23 -26.76 8.14
C ASP A 9 13.22 -27.59 7.35
N PRO A 10 13.66 -28.34 6.30
CA PRO A 10 12.74 -29.12 5.49
C PRO A 10 12.08 -30.27 6.24
N ILE A 11 12.71 -30.78 7.30
CA ILE A 11 12.15 -31.87 8.13
C ILE A 11 11.01 -31.32 8.98
N ARG A 12 11.21 -30.18 9.63
CA ARG A 12 10.18 -29.52 10.45
C ARG A 12 8.90 -29.23 9.65
N PHE A 13 9.04 -28.74 8.42
CA PHE A 13 7.89 -28.39 7.57
C PHE A 13 7.40 -29.55 6.69
N GLY A 14 8.00 -30.75 6.79
CA GLY A 14 7.61 -31.90 5.98
C GLY A 14 7.72 -31.65 4.47
N LEU A 15 8.82 -31.01 4.03
CA LEU A 15 9.04 -30.67 2.63
C LEU A 15 9.64 -31.87 1.88
N LEU A 16 9.10 -32.16 0.69
CA LEU A 16 9.55 -33.27 -0.14
C LEU A 16 10.65 -32.82 -1.11
N PHE A 17 11.80 -33.52 -1.08
CA PHE A 17 12.93 -33.22 -1.96
C PHE A 17 12.58 -33.47 -3.44
N GLU A 18 11.82 -34.53 -3.74
CA GLU A 18 11.43 -34.94 -5.10
C GLU A 18 10.56 -33.88 -5.81
N ARG A 19 9.99 -32.94 -5.06
CA ARG A 19 9.27 -31.79 -5.62
C ARG A 19 10.22 -30.83 -6.36
N PHE A 20 11.50 -30.76 -5.95
CA PHE A 20 12.52 -29.89 -6.53
C PHE A 20 13.34 -30.61 -7.57
N LEU A 21 13.90 -31.77 -7.20
CA LEU A 21 14.79 -32.55 -8.04
C LEU A 21 14.35 -34.02 -8.01
N ASN A 22 14.15 -34.60 -9.18
CA ASN A 22 13.53 -35.88 -9.35
C ASN A 22 14.16 -36.57 -10.59
N PRO A 23 14.69 -37.80 -10.49
CA PRO A 23 15.30 -38.52 -11.62
C PRO A 23 14.32 -38.77 -12.77
N GLU A 24 13.02 -38.88 -12.48
CA GLU A 24 11.97 -39.09 -13.47
C GLU A 24 11.60 -37.79 -14.22
N ARG A 25 12.15 -36.65 -13.81
CA ARG A 25 11.88 -35.33 -14.38
C ARG A 25 12.99 -34.95 -15.37
N VAL A 26 12.64 -34.72 -16.62
CA VAL A 26 13.56 -34.32 -17.69
C VAL A 26 13.80 -32.80 -17.78
N SER A 27 13.09 -31.97 -16.99
CA SER A 27 13.25 -30.50 -17.03
C SER A 27 14.24 -29.99 -16.00
N ALA A 28 15.04 -28.98 -16.40
CA ALA A 28 15.94 -28.26 -15.49
C ALA A 28 15.18 -27.62 -14.30
N PRO A 29 15.83 -27.48 -13.14
CA PRO A 29 15.24 -26.77 -12.01
C PRO A 29 15.14 -25.25 -12.31
N ASP A 30 14.14 -24.61 -11.74
CA ASP A 30 13.98 -23.15 -11.77
C ASP A 30 14.49 -22.59 -10.43
N PHE A 31 15.36 -21.58 -10.48
CA PHE A 31 15.99 -20.99 -9.30
C PHE A 31 15.50 -19.56 -9.13
N ASP A 32 14.61 -19.37 -8.17
CA ASP A 32 14.18 -18.05 -7.72
C ASP A 32 14.86 -17.74 -6.38
N ILE A 33 15.73 -16.73 -6.34
CA ILE A 33 16.48 -16.39 -5.14
C ILE A 33 16.14 -14.95 -4.73
N ASP A 34 15.52 -14.78 -3.57
CA ASP A 34 15.16 -13.48 -3.02
C ASP A 34 16.34 -12.83 -2.31
N PHE A 35 16.68 -11.62 -2.72
CA PHE A 35 17.70 -10.77 -2.09
C PHE A 35 17.12 -9.48 -1.55
N CYS A 36 17.80 -8.89 -0.56
CA CYS A 36 17.57 -7.51 -0.17
C CYS A 36 17.60 -6.61 -1.43
N MET A 37 16.51 -5.87 -1.67
CA MET A 37 16.36 -5.05 -2.88
C MET A 37 17.48 -4.02 -3.03
N ARG A 38 17.91 -3.39 -1.92
CA ARG A 38 18.96 -2.36 -1.91
C ARG A 38 20.35 -2.92 -2.28
N ARG A 39 20.65 -4.17 -1.91
CA ARG A 39 21.97 -4.78 -2.06
C ARG A 39 22.04 -5.88 -3.11
N ARG A 40 20.97 -6.12 -3.84
CA ARG A 40 20.90 -7.13 -4.90
C ARG A 40 22.03 -6.96 -5.93
N ASP A 41 22.28 -5.74 -6.35
CA ASP A 41 23.29 -5.47 -7.39
C ASP A 41 24.74 -5.71 -6.91
N GLU A 42 24.99 -5.67 -5.60
CA GLU A 42 26.29 -6.10 -5.04
C GLU A 42 26.49 -7.61 -5.26
N VAL A 43 25.43 -8.40 -5.12
CA VAL A 43 25.46 -9.85 -5.35
C VAL A 43 25.67 -10.15 -6.84
N VAL A 44 24.97 -9.44 -7.73
CA VAL A 44 25.16 -9.55 -9.19
C VAL A 44 26.61 -9.24 -9.56
N GLY A 45 27.16 -8.14 -9.02
CA GLY A 45 28.58 -7.80 -9.22
C GLY A 45 29.55 -8.84 -8.66
N TYR A 46 29.24 -9.46 -7.52
CA TYR A 46 30.03 -10.56 -6.98
C TYR A 46 30.03 -11.78 -7.91
N VAL A 47 28.87 -12.16 -8.44
CA VAL A 47 28.71 -13.31 -9.34
C VAL A 47 29.52 -13.08 -10.61
N ARG A 48 29.46 -11.89 -11.22
CA ARG A 48 30.27 -11.54 -12.41
C ARG A 48 31.77 -11.63 -12.13
N ARG A 49 32.23 -11.10 -11.02
CA ARG A 49 33.66 -11.20 -10.65
C ARG A 49 34.12 -12.63 -10.38
N LYS A 50 33.24 -13.45 -9.76
CA LYS A 50 33.57 -14.84 -9.40
C LYS A 50 33.64 -15.76 -10.59
N TYR A 51 32.68 -15.67 -11.51
CA TYR A 51 32.56 -16.61 -12.62
C TYR A 51 33.16 -16.11 -13.95
N GLY A 52 33.39 -14.80 -14.07
CA GLY A 52 33.88 -14.13 -15.27
C GLY A 52 32.80 -13.29 -15.95
N GLU A 53 33.14 -12.07 -16.35
CA GLU A 53 32.20 -11.15 -17.00
C GLU A 53 31.73 -11.62 -18.37
N ASP A 54 32.55 -12.46 -19.04
CA ASP A 54 32.24 -13.12 -20.30
C ASP A 54 31.36 -14.37 -20.18
N ARG A 55 31.13 -14.84 -18.93
CA ARG A 55 30.40 -16.08 -18.62
C ARG A 55 29.07 -15.80 -17.91
N VAL A 56 28.82 -14.55 -17.55
CA VAL A 56 27.59 -14.14 -16.83
C VAL A 56 26.85 -13.08 -17.66
N ALA A 57 25.61 -13.36 -18.06
CA ALA A 57 24.79 -12.45 -18.83
C ALA A 57 23.35 -12.39 -18.32
N ASN A 58 22.70 -11.27 -18.54
CA ASN A 58 21.26 -11.14 -18.39
C ASN A 58 20.55 -11.82 -19.56
N ILE A 59 19.31 -12.27 -19.35
CA ILE A 59 18.48 -12.79 -20.44
C ILE A 59 17.81 -11.61 -21.15
N ILE A 60 17.76 -11.65 -22.49
CA ILE A 60 17.00 -10.67 -23.26
C ILE A 60 15.51 -10.88 -23.08
N THR A 61 14.76 -9.78 -23.12
CA THR A 61 13.29 -9.80 -23.25
C THR A 61 12.88 -9.03 -24.48
N PHE A 62 11.83 -9.50 -25.16
CA PHE A 62 11.26 -8.83 -26.31
C PHE A 62 9.90 -8.26 -25.93
N GLY A 63 9.79 -6.94 -25.97
CA GLY A 63 8.48 -6.28 -25.89
C GLY A 63 7.76 -6.41 -27.23
N THR A 64 6.53 -6.88 -27.19
CA THR A 64 5.68 -7.02 -28.38
C THR A 64 4.63 -5.92 -28.45
N PHE A 65 4.11 -5.67 -29.63
CA PHE A 65 2.97 -4.78 -29.82
C PHE A 65 1.70 -5.38 -29.22
N GLY A 66 1.27 -4.92 -28.05
CA GLY A 66 -0.06 -5.26 -27.52
C GLY A 66 -1.14 -4.34 -28.07
N ALA A 67 -2.40 -4.77 -28.03
CA ALA A 67 -3.55 -4.11 -28.67
C ALA A 67 -3.63 -2.58 -28.43
N LYS A 68 -3.58 -2.13 -27.19
CA LYS A 68 -3.61 -0.68 -26.86
C LYS A 68 -2.39 0.08 -27.34
N MET A 69 -1.23 -0.58 -27.32
CA MET A 69 0.03 0.03 -27.71
C MET A 69 0.08 0.23 -29.23
N VAL A 70 -0.29 -0.79 -30.01
CA VAL A 70 -0.29 -0.70 -31.45
C VAL A 70 -1.26 0.37 -31.96
N VAL A 71 -2.43 0.51 -31.32
CA VAL A 71 -3.39 1.58 -31.64
C VAL A 71 -2.77 2.96 -31.41
N ARG A 72 -2.08 3.17 -30.27
CA ARG A 72 -1.42 4.46 -29.99
C ARG A 72 -0.28 4.75 -30.95
N ASP A 73 0.56 3.76 -31.23
CA ASP A 73 1.73 3.97 -32.10
C ASP A 73 1.29 4.23 -33.57
N LEU A 74 0.30 3.50 -34.08
CA LEU A 74 -0.24 3.75 -35.41
C LEU A 74 -1.00 5.08 -35.51
N ALA A 75 -1.78 5.44 -34.49
CA ALA A 75 -2.45 6.72 -34.43
C ALA A 75 -1.46 7.89 -34.49
N ARG A 76 -0.34 7.77 -33.74
CA ARG A 76 0.75 8.77 -33.75
C ARG A 76 1.43 8.86 -35.12
N ILE A 77 1.73 7.72 -35.75
CA ILE A 77 2.37 7.68 -37.08
C ILE A 77 1.47 8.31 -38.17
N ARG A 78 0.15 8.26 -37.94
CA ARG A 78 -0.85 8.86 -38.84
C ARG A 78 -1.30 10.25 -38.41
N ASP A 79 -0.52 10.91 -37.56
CA ASP A 79 -0.72 12.27 -37.06
C ASP A 79 -2.11 12.52 -36.44
N LEU A 80 -2.71 11.49 -35.80
CA LEU A 80 -3.94 11.72 -35.03
C LEU A 80 -3.65 12.58 -33.82
N PRO A 81 -4.50 13.55 -33.47
CA PRO A 81 -4.36 14.34 -32.26
C PRO A 81 -4.32 13.45 -31.02
N PHE A 82 -3.52 13.85 -30.02
CA PHE A 82 -3.32 13.09 -28.78
C PHE A 82 -4.64 12.73 -28.07
N ILE A 83 -5.62 13.65 -28.09
CA ILE A 83 -6.94 13.43 -27.49
C ILE A 83 -7.68 12.30 -28.20
N GLU A 84 -7.67 12.29 -29.54
CA GLU A 84 -8.33 11.25 -30.35
C GLU A 84 -7.62 9.90 -30.23
N THR A 85 -6.28 9.92 -30.25
CA THR A 85 -5.44 8.75 -30.01
C THR A 85 -5.78 8.07 -28.68
N ASN A 86 -5.87 8.85 -27.59
CA ASN A 86 -6.23 8.30 -26.30
C ASN A 86 -7.69 7.85 -26.24
N ARG A 87 -8.60 8.55 -26.93
CA ARG A 87 -10.00 8.14 -27.04
C ARG A 87 -10.11 6.77 -27.71
N LEU A 88 -9.47 6.58 -28.86
CA LEU A 88 -9.49 5.31 -29.59
C LEU A 88 -8.86 4.18 -28.78
N ALA A 89 -7.70 4.40 -28.18
CA ALA A 89 -7.04 3.41 -27.35
C ALA A 89 -7.83 2.99 -26.09
N LYS A 90 -8.66 3.89 -25.53
CA LYS A 90 -9.55 3.58 -24.39
C LYS A 90 -10.76 2.71 -24.78
N LEU A 91 -11.12 2.62 -26.07
CA LEU A 91 -12.17 1.73 -26.53
C LEU A 91 -11.74 0.25 -26.52
N VAL A 92 -10.43 0.00 -26.51
CA VAL A 92 -9.89 -1.35 -26.30
C VAL A 92 -10.02 -1.71 -24.81
N PRO A 93 -10.67 -2.83 -24.45
CA PRO A 93 -10.81 -3.26 -23.03
C PRO A 93 -9.48 -3.44 -22.30
N ASP A 94 -9.52 -3.40 -20.97
CA ASP A 94 -8.32 -3.54 -20.10
C ASP A 94 -8.00 -5.01 -19.71
N ASP A 95 -8.57 -5.98 -20.45
CA ASP A 95 -8.27 -7.39 -20.20
C ASP A 95 -6.79 -7.70 -20.45
N ILE A 96 -6.23 -8.54 -19.62
CA ILE A 96 -4.83 -8.95 -19.74
C ILE A 96 -4.62 -9.71 -21.05
N ASN A 97 -3.64 -9.28 -21.85
CA ASN A 97 -3.28 -9.88 -23.14
C ASN A 97 -4.43 -9.94 -24.16
N ILE A 98 -5.40 -9.02 -24.08
CA ILE A 98 -6.47 -8.94 -25.08
C ILE A 98 -5.88 -8.66 -26.46
N SER A 99 -6.33 -9.41 -27.47
CA SER A 99 -6.05 -9.12 -28.87
C SER A 99 -6.99 -8.06 -29.43
N LEU A 100 -6.59 -7.38 -30.52
CA LEU A 100 -7.49 -6.46 -31.25
C LEU A 100 -8.74 -7.17 -31.78
N GLU A 101 -8.60 -8.44 -32.15
CA GLU A 101 -9.73 -9.26 -32.58
C GLU A 101 -10.73 -9.51 -31.46
N ASP A 102 -10.24 -9.88 -30.29
CA ASP A 102 -11.09 -10.09 -29.11
C ASP A 102 -11.65 -8.76 -28.56
N ALA A 103 -10.88 -7.68 -28.66
CA ALA A 103 -11.35 -6.35 -28.34
C ALA A 103 -12.53 -5.92 -29.24
N LEU A 104 -12.48 -6.21 -30.54
CA LEU A 104 -13.62 -5.98 -31.46
C LEU A 104 -14.84 -6.84 -31.12
N LYS A 105 -14.65 -8.07 -30.63
CA LYS A 105 -15.75 -8.94 -30.17
C LYS A 105 -16.41 -8.41 -28.89
N LYS A 106 -15.62 -7.92 -27.95
CA LYS A 106 -16.07 -7.50 -26.60
C LYS A 106 -16.61 -6.06 -26.56
N SER A 107 -15.95 -5.10 -27.23
CA SER A 107 -16.31 -3.69 -27.18
C SER A 107 -17.24 -3.30 -28.34
N THR A 108 -18.49 -2.98 -28.03
CA THR A 108 -19.46 -2.47 -29.00
C THR A 108 -19.05 -1.10 -29.51
N GLU A 109 -18.56 -0.25 -28.63
CA GLU A 109 -18.09 1.11 -28.92
C GLU A 109 -16.90 1.10 -29.89
N LEU A 110 -15.97 0.15 -29.74
CA LEU A 110 -14.84 0.01 -30.68
C LEU A 110 -15.35 -0.41 -32.06
N ARG A 111 -16.31 -1.35 -32.15
CA ARG A 111 -16.92 -1.75 -33.44
C ARG A 111 -17.62 -0.59 -34.12
N GLU A 112 -18.41 0.17 -33.39
CA GLU A 112 -19.13 1.33 -33.91
C GLU A 112 -18.15 2.40 -34.41
N GLU A 113 -17.09 2.69 -33.64
CA GLU A 113 -16.05 3.65 -34.05
C GLU A 113 -15.34 3.20 -35.33
N VAL A 114 -14.99 1.92 -35.46
CA VAL A 114 -14.34 1.34 -36.65
C VAL A 114 -15.28 1.39 -37.85
N ALA A 115 -16.59 1.22 -37.62
CA ALA A 115 -17.57 1.25 -38.73
C ALA A 115 -17.80 2.66 -39.31
N ILE A 116 -17.70 3.70 -38.47
CA ILE A 116 -18.03 5.09 -38.89
C ILE A 116 -16.79 5.95 -39.17
N ASN A 117 -15.63 5.57 -38.65
CA ASN A 117 -14.38 6.35 -38.75
C ASN A 117 -13.33 5.60 -39.59
N PRO A 118 -13.09 6.01 -40.87
CA PRO A 118 -12.15 5.34 -41.77
C PRO A 118 -10.71 5.34 -41.24
N GLN A 119 -10.31 6.36 -40.49
CA GLN A 119 -8.96 6.40 -39.87
C GLN A 119 -8.85 5.36 -38.77
N ALA A 120 -9.86 5.24 -37.89
CA ALA A 120 -9.90 4.21 -36.88
C ALA A 120 -9.90 2.80 -37.49
N ALA A 121 -10.71 2.58 -38.57
CA ALA A 121 -10.75 1.32 -39.31
C ALA A 121 -9.35 0.94 -39.82
N SER A 122 -8.68 1.86 -40.49
CA SER A 122 -7.34 1.65 -41.04
C SER A 122 -6.28 1.41 -39.99
N ILE A 123 -6.38 2.05 -38.81
CA ILE A 123 -5.48 1.81 -37.65
C ILE A 123 -5.70 0.39 -37.11
N ILE A 124 -6.92 -0.05 -36.92
CA ILE A 124 -7.24 -1.38 -36.39
C ILE A 124 -6.85 -2.47 -37.40
N GLU A 125 -7.10 -2.28 -38.69
CA GLU A 125 -6.72 -3.23 -39.74
C GLU A 125 -5.19 -3.41 -39.82
N THR A 126 -4.45 -2.31 -39.90
CA THR A 126 -2.99 -2.34 -39.85
C THR A 126 -2.48 -2.91 -38.51
N GLY A 127 -3.16 -2.55 -37.43
CA GLY A 127 -2.85 -3.02 -36.09
C GLY A 127 -2.90 -4.52 -35.91
N ARG A 128 -3.93 -5.16 -36.51
CA ARG A 128 -4.08 -6.63 -36.51
C ARG A 128 -2.92 -7.36 -37.20
N VAL A 129 -2.27 -6.72 -38.17
CA VAL A 129 -1.11 -7.31 -38.88
C VAL A 129 0.16 -7.25 -38.04
N ILE A 130 0.36 -6.16 -37.32
CA ILE A 130 1.62 -5.95 -36.55
C ILE A 130 1.49 -6.32 -35.07
N GLU A 131 0.27 -6.57 -34.57
CA GLU A 131 0.04 -7.03 -33.19
C GLU A 131 0.81 -8.33 -32.94
N GLY A 132 1.48 -8.41 -31.78
CA GLY A 132 2.33 -9.55 -31.41
C GLY A 132 3.73 -9.54 -32.01
N MET A 133 4.01 -8.70 -33.01
CA MET A 133 5.39 -8.55 -33.52
C MET A 133 6.29 -7.90 -32.45
N VAL A 134 7.58 -8.18 -32.52
CA VAL A 134 8.56 -7.58 -31.64
C VAL A 134 8.69 -6.07 -31.91
N ARG A 135 8.55 -5.27 -30.87
CA ARG A 135 8.69 -3.82 -30.93
C ARG A 135 10.07 -3.34 -30.49
N ASN A 136 10.54 -3.86 -29.39
CA ASN A 136 11.85 -3.53 -28.80
C ASN A 136 12.43 -4.73 -28.04
N SER A 137 13.70 -4.64 -27.73
CA SER A 137 14.38 -5.54 -26.80
C SER A 137 14.77 -4.80 -25.53
N GLY A 138 14.88 -5.53 -24.43
CA GLY A 138 15.35 -5.07 -23.15
C GLY A 138 16.04 -6.22 -22.40
N LYS A 139 16.60 -5.94 -21.24
CA LYS A 139 17.12 -6.98 -20.36
C LYS A 139 16.04 -7.47 -19.39
N HIS A 140 16.05 -8.76 -19.07
CA HIS A 140 15.21 -9.31 -18.02
C HIS A 140 15.57 -8.70 -16.66
N ALA A 141 14.59 -8.31 -15.88
CA ALA A 141 14.81 -7.58 -14.62
C ALA A 141 15.63 -8.37 -13.57
N CYS A 142 15.52 -9.71 -13.59
CA CYS A 142 16.14 -10.58 -12.57
C CYS A 142 16.84 -11.82 -13.15
N GLY A 143 16.49 -12.27 -14.38
CA GLY A 143 16.99 -13.49 -14.98
C GLY A 143 18.44 -13.36 -15.47
N MET A 144 19.30 -14.21 -14.93
CA MET A 144 20.71 -14.28 -15.26
C MET A 144 21.10 -15.70 -15.67
N ILE A 145 22.12 -15.79 -16.49
CA ILE A 145 22.76 -17.03 -16.88
C ILE A 145 24.19 -17.02 -16.38
N ILE A 146 24.64 -18.18 -15.85
CA ILE A 146 26.02 -18.43 -15.45
C ILE A 146 26.50 -19.65 -16.23
N ALA A 147 27.53 -19.49 -17.06
CA ALA A 147 28.12 -20.55 -17.88
C ALA A 147 29.47 -20.98 -17.35
N ASP A 148 29.90 -22.20 -17.74
CA ASP A 148 31.19 -22.78 -17.39
C ASP A 148 32.32 -22.28 -18.33
N ARG A 149 31.95 -21.70 -19.48
CA ARG A 149 32.85 -21.15 -20.53
C ARG A 149 32.29 -19.86 -21.08
N PRO A 150 33.06 -19.12 -21.91
CA PRO A 150 32.56 -17.87 -22.51
C PRO A 150 31.23 -18.08 -23.22
N LEU A 151 30.23 -17.19 -22.94
CA LEU A 151 28.90 -17.30 -23.51
C LEU A 151 28.89 -17.16 -25.04
N THR A 152 29.86 -16.44 -25.59
CA THR A 152 30.07 -16.31 -27.06
C THR A 152 30.35 -17.64 -27.76
N ASP A 153 30.83 -18.65 -27.04
CA ASP A 153 31.04 -20.01 -27.55
C ASP A 153 29.77 -20.85 -27.60
N ILE A 154 28.68 -20.36 -26.96
CA ILE A 154 27.44 -21.10 -26.81
C ILE A 154 26.28 -20.38 -27.52
N ILE A 155 26.14 -19.07 -27.34
CA ILE A 155 25.03 -18.27 -27.83
C ILE A 155 25.50 -16.87 -28.29
N PRO A 156 24.78 -16.22 -29.21
CA PRO A 156 25.05 -14.83 -29.53
C PRO A 156 24.66 -13.93 -28.33
N VAL A 157 25.51 -12.95 -28.08
CA VAL A 157 25.33 -11.97 -27.00
C VAL A 157 25.32 -10.54 -27.53
N THR A 158 24.79 -9.62 -26.75
CA THR A 158 24.76 -8.18 -27.05
C THR A 158 24.92 -7.36 -25.75
N MET A 159 25.12 -6.07 -25.91
CA MET A 159 25.14 -5.14 -24.79
C MET A 159 23.77 -4.42 -24.68
N GLN A 160 23.16 -4.47 -23.52
CA GLN A 160 21.93 -3.72 -23.21
C GLN A 160 22.16 -2.91 -21.93
N GLU A 161 22.04 -1.59 -22.02
CA GLU A 161 22.24 -0.69 -20.89
C GLU A 161 23.57 -0.90 -20.13
N GLY A 162 24.62 -1.25 -20.86
CA GLY A 162 25.95 -1.52 -20.28
C GLY A 162 26.17 -2.93 -19.74
N ASP A 163 25.17 -3.81 -19.80
CA ASP A 163 25.25 -5.19 -19.33
C ASP A 163 25.32 -6.20 -20.50
N LEU A 164 26.16 -7.23 -20.35
CA LEU A 164 26.16 -8.37 -21.26
C LEU A 164 24.80 -9.08 -21.21
N THR A 165 24.18 -9.29 -22.37
CA THR A 165 22.82 -9.83 -22.48
C THR A 165 22.76 -10.86 -23.59
N THR A 166 22.05 -11.98 -23.39
CA THR A 166 21.85 -12.98 -24.45
C THR A 166 21.02 -12.41 -25.59
N GLN A 167 21.19 -12.89 -26.83
CA GLN A 167 20.26 -12.56 -27.92
C GLN A 167 19.10 -13.55 -28.04
N TYR A 168 19.12 -14.63 -27.26
CA TYR A 168 18.04 -15.59 -27.16
C TYR A 168 17.22 -15.32 -25.88
N ALA A 169 15.90 -15.40 -25.99
CA ALA A 169 14.96 -15.32 -24.87
C ALA A 169 15.02 -16.62 -24.02
N LYS A 170 14.24 -16.68 -22.93
CA LYS A 170 14.21 -17.75 -21.93
C LYS A 170 14.19 -19.17 -22.55
N ASP A 171 13.17 -19.47 -23.37
CA ASP A 171 12.93 -20.84 -23.83
C ASP A 171 14.06 -21.42 -24.73
N PRO A 172 14.58 -20.67 -25.73
CA PRO A 172 15.77 -21.10 -26.46
C PRO A 172 16.99 -21.31 -25.58
N VAL A 173 17.24 -20.45 -24.61
CA VAL A 173 18.36 -20.54 -23.67
C VAL A 173 18.30 -21.82 -22.84
N GLU A 174 17.12 -22.15 -22.29
CA GLU A 174 16.90 -23.37 -21.53
C GLU A 174 17.08 -24.65 -22.40
N LYS A 175 16.62 -24.61 -23.65
CA LYS A 175 16.81 -25.72 -24.59
C LYS A 175 18.27 -25.99 -24.94
N LEU A 176 19.15 -24.99 -24.86
CA LEU A 176 20.60 -25.14 -25.03
C LEU A 176 21.31 -25.64 -23.77
N GLY A 177 20.55 -25.94 -22.69
CA GLY A 177 21.10 -26.45 -21.43
C GLY A 177 21.68 -25.39 -20.51
N LEU A 178 21.46 -24.09 -20.79
CA LEU A 178 21.88 -23.01 -19.92
C LEU A 178 20.84 -22.81 -18.81
N LEU A 179 21.31 -22.77 -17.56
CA LEU A 179 20.43 -22.58 -16.41
C LEU A 179 20.12 -21.10 -16.19
N LYS A 180 18.84 -20.80 -16.13
CA LYS A 180 18.34 -19.51 -15.69
C LYS A 180 18.31 -19.45 -14.16
N MET A 181 18.84 -18.38 -13.62
CA MET A 181 18.78 -18.05 -12.19
C MET A 181 18.13 -16.67 -12.02
N ASP A 182 17.03 -16.59 -11.28
CA ASP A 182 16.36 -15.34 -11.02
C ASP A 182 16.85 -14.73 -9.71
N PHE A 183 17.51 -13.61 -9.82
CA PHE A 183 17.97 -12.81 -8.67
C PHE A 183 16.92 -11.74 -8.38
N LEU A 184 15.95 -12.09 -7.53
CA LEU A 184 14.81 -11.24 -7.22
C LEU A 184 15.16 -10.23 -6.13
N GLY A 185 14.79 -8.97 -6.31
CA GLY A 185 14.85 -7.95 -5.26
C GLY A 185 13.54 -7.95 -4.46
N LEU A 186 13.57 -8.41 -3.21
CA LEU A 186 12.40 -8.40 -2.32
C LEU A 186 12.51 -7.26 -1.30
N LYS A 187 11.61 -6.27 -1.41
CA LYS A 187 11.54 -5.10 -0.53
C LYS A 187 11.42 -5.49 0.95
N THR A 188 10.66 -6.52 1.25
CA THR A 188 10.46 -7.02 2.63
C THR A 188 11.76 -7.41 3.32
N LEU A 189 12.72 -8.02 2.60
CA LEU A 189 14.03 -8.34 3.16
C LEU A 189 14.81 -7.07 3.54
N THR A 190 14.67 -6.01 2.75
CA THR A 190 15.26 -4.70 3.08
C THR A 190 14.62 -4.11 4.34
N ILE A 191 13.28 -4.17 4.47
CA ILE A 191 12.55 -3.69 5.65
C ILE A 191 12.99 -4.45 6.91
N ILE A 192 13.10 -5.78 6.83
CA ILE A 192 13.53 -6.61 7.97
C ILE A 192 14.97 -6.24 8.40
N ASP A 193 15.89 -6.10 7.44
CA ASP A 193 17.29 -5.73 7.72
C ASP A 193 17.39 -4.33 8.35
N ASP A 194 16.68 -3.35 7.79
CA ASP A 194 16.65 -1.98 8.31
C ASP A 194 16.01 -1.92 9.71
N ALA A 195 14.86 -2.57 9.92
CA ALA A 195 14.23 -2.66 11.23
C ALA A 195 15.17 -3.29 12.28
N GLN A 196 15.86 -4.37 11.92
CA GLN A 196 16.82 -5.02 12.80
C GLN A 196 18.00 -4.09 13.16
N LYS A 197 18.53 -3.32 12.20
CA LYS A 197 19.56 -2.32 12.44
C LYS A 197 19.07 -1.22 13.38
N LEU A 198 17.82 -0.76 13.17
CA LEU A 198 17.19 0.24 14.04
C LEU A 198 17.01 -0.28 15.47
N VAL A 199 16.55 -1.53 15.65
CA VAL A 199 16.44 -2.17 16.95
C VAL A 199 17.81 -2.23 17.65
N ARG A 200 18.85 -2.71 16.96
CA ARG A 200 20.23 -2.77 17.51
C ARG A 200 20.72 -1.41 17.97
N LYS A 201 20.50 -0.36 17.16
CA LYS A 201 20.93 1.01 17.44
C LYS A 201 20.13 1.67 18.56
N HIS A 202 18.81 1.66 18.47
CA HIS A 202 17.94 2.48 19.33
C HIS A 202 17.51 1.78 20.63
N ARG A 203 17.45 0.42 20.64
CA ARG A 203 17.18 -0.36 21.86
C ARG A 203 18.45 -0.82 22.58
N LYS A 204 19.63 -0.49 22.04
CA LYS A 204 20.93 -0.93 22.59
C LYS A 204 21.03 -2.45 22.70
N GLN A 205 20.50 -3.16 21.72
CA GLN A 205 20.51 -4.63 21.62
C GLN A 205 21.41 -5.08 20.46
N PRO A 206 22.74 -4.96 20.55
CA PRO A 206 23.64 -5.25 19.42
C PRO A 206 23.59 -6.72 18.98
N GLY A 207 23.18 -7.64 19.86
CA GLY A 207 23.02 -9.06 19.57
C GLY A 207 21.65 -9.46 19.01
N PHE A 208 20.72 -8.52 18.78
CA PHE A 208 19.42 -8.85 18.22
C PHE A 208 19.57 -9.43 16.82
N ASP A 209 18.99 -10.62 16.61
CA ASP A 209 19.06 -11.36 15.37
C ASP A 209 17.71 -12.06 15.11
N ILE A 210 16.97 -11.54 14.12
CA ILE A 210 15.64 -12.01 13.74
C ILE A 210 15.65 -13.48 13.27
N GLU A 211 16.80 -13.97 12.78
CA GLU A 211 16.92 -15.33 12.26
C GLU A 211 17.00 -16.38 13.39
N LYS A 212 17.35 -15.95 14.61
CA LYS A 212 17.45 -16.82 15.79
C LYS A 212 16.16 -16.94 16.60
N LEU A 213 15.10 -16.23 16.19
CA LEU A 213 13.84 -16.25 16.93
C LEU A 213 13.06 -17.53 16.67
N GLY A 214 12.37 -18.01 17.70
CA GLY A 214 11.34 -19.04 17.58
C GLY A 214 10.09 -18.52 16.86
N PHE A 215 9.13 -19.42 16.62
CA PHE A 215 7.86 -19.08 15.96
C PHE A 215 6.67 -19.27 16.90
N ASP A 216 6.81 -18.83 18.16
CA ASP A 216 5.88 -19.06 19.26
C ASP A 216 5.53 -17.80 20.06
N ASP A 217 5.92 -16.61 19.56
CA ASP A 217 5.67 -15.35 20.24
C ASP A 217 4.18 -14.99 20.25
N GLN A 218 3.59 -14.91 21.46
CA GLN A 218 2.17 -14.67 21.64
C GLN A 218 1.72 -13.27 21.22
N ALA A 219 2.60 -12.25 21.37
CA ALA A 219 2.31 -10.89 20.94
C ALA A 219 2.15 -10.82 19.41
N THR A 220 2.96 -11.60 18.68
CA THR A 220 2.87 -11.73 17.22
C THR A 220 1.53 -12.32 16.80
N PHE A 221 1.11 -13.43 17.43
CA PHE A 221 -0.19 -14.03 17.10
C PHE A 221 -1.37 -13.13 17.50
N ALA A 222 -1.28 -12.43 18.62
CA ALA A 222 -2.29 -11.45 19.02
C ALA A 222 -2.46 -10.34 17.97
N LEU A 223 -1.36 -9.75 17.48
CA LEU A 223 -1.36 -8.73 16.43
C LEU A 223 -2.03 -9.24 15.14
N LEU A 224 -1.70 -10.49 14.72
CA LEU A 224 -2.31 -11.11 13.54
C LEU A 224 -3.81 -11.30 13.72
N ASN A 225 -4.25 -11.78 14.90
CA ASN A 225 -5.66 -12.05 15.20
C ASN A 225 -6.49 -10.77 15.37
N GLU A 226 -5.85 -9.66 15.78
CA GLU A 226 -6.46 -8.32 15.77
C GLU A 226 -6.52 -7.72 14.37
N ALA A 227 -5.94 -8.39 13.37
CA ALA A 227 -5.81 -7.93 11.99
C ALA A 227 -5.06 -6.58 11.84
N LYS A 228 -4.14 -6.27 12.73
CA LYS A 228 -3.23 -5.12 12.64
C LYS A 228 -2.07 -5.41 11.69
N THR A 229 -2.39 -5.88 10.48
CA THR A 229 -1.41 -6.48 9.55
C THR A 229 -0.97 -5.56 8.40
N ILE A 230 -1.29 -4.27 8.43
CA ILE A 230 -0.75 -3.29 7.48
C ILE A 230 0.78 -3.28 7.61
N GLY A 231 1.48 -3.42 6.48
CA GLY A 231 2.94 -3.55 6.42
C GLY A 231 3.47 -4.95 6.77
N VAL A 232 2.63 -5.90 7.18
CA VAL A 232 3.01 -7.30 7.39
C VAL A 232 2.98 -8.05 6.06
N PHE A 233 4.11 -8.61 5.67
CA PHE A 233 4.28 -9.27 4.38
C PHE A 233 3.18 -10.29 4.08
N GLN A 234 2.61 -10.24 2.87
CA GLN A 234 1.52 -11.10 2.37
C GLN A 234 0.18 -10.99 3.11
N LEU A 235 0.09 -10.34 4.28
CA LEU A 235 -1.11 -10.32 5.13
C LEU A 235 -1.79 -8.94 5.21
N GLU A 236 -1.35 -7.95 4.43
CA GLU A 236 -1.76 -6.55 4.55
C GLU A 236 -3.08 -6.21 3.81
N SER A 237 -3.51 -7.02 2.83
CA SER A 237 -4.75 -6.72 2.09
C SER A 237 -5.99 -6.85 2.98
N GLY A 238 -7.05 -6.05 2.73
CA GLY A 238 -8.28 -6.06 3.53
C GLY A 238 -8.92 -7.44 3.65
N GLY A 239 -8.90 -8.22 2.56
CA GLY A 239 -9.39 -9.62 2.59
C GLY A 239 -8.55 -10.53 3.49
N MET A 240 -7.20 -10.38 3.48
CA MET A 240 -6.31 -11.12 4.37
C MET A 240 -6.48 -10.69 5.82
N GLN A 241 -6.66 -9.40 6.10
CA GLN A 241 -6.95 -8.88 7.43
C GLN A 241 -8.22 -9.50 8.03
N SER A 242 -9.31 -9.52 7.25
CA SER A 242 -10.56 -10.17 7.67
C SER A 242 -10.36 -11.66 7.94
N LEU A 243 -9.55 -12.31 7.12
CA LEU A 243 -9.29 -13.74 7.24
C LEU A 243 -8.40 -14.08 8.45
N CYS A 244 -7.39 -13.27 8.77
CA CYS A 244 -6.57 -13.43 9.98
C CYS A 244 -7.45 -13.46 11.25
N ARG A 245 -8.44 -12.56 11.37
CA ARG A 245 -9.40 -12.58 12.51
C ARG A 245 -10.18 -13.88 12.59
N LYS A 246 -10.67 -14.39 11.46
CA LYS A 246 -11.49 -15.62 11.41
C LYS A 246 -10.66 -16.87 11.67
N PHE A 247 -9.41 -16.88 11.23
CA PHE A 247 -8.49 -18.04 11.36
C PHE A 247 -8.03 -18.28 12.78
N ARG A 248 -7.96 -17.23 13.62
CA ARG A 248 -7.46 -17.32 15.02
C ARG A 248 -6.08 -18.01 15.08
N ILE A 249 -5.12 -17.41 14.38
CA ILE A 249 -3.77 -17.95 14.18
C ILE A 249 -3.08 -18.20 15.52
N SER A 250 -2.53 -19.41 15.72
CA SER A 250 -1.82 -19.82 16.93
C SER A 250 -0.47 -20.50 16.64
N ALA A 251 -0.19 -20.81 15.37
CA ALA A 251 1.03 -21.44 14.93
C ALA A 251 1.45 -20.94 13.54
N ILE A 252 2.75 -21.03 13.23
CA ILE A 252 3.27 -20.63 11.92
C ILE A 252 2.69 -21.49 10.79
N ASP A 253 2.40 -22.76 11.05
CA ASP A 253 1.82 -23.67 10.05
C ASP A 253 0.45 -23.20 9.56
N GLU A 254 -0.29 -22.48 10.37
CA GLU A 254 -1.55 -21.86 9.99
C GLU A 254 -1.34 -20.63 9.08
N ILE A 255 -0.23 -19.91 9.23
CA ILE A 255 0.16 -18.84 8.28
C ILE A 255 0.53 -19.47 6.93
N VAL A 256 1.24 -20.62 6.94
CA VAL A 256 1.58 -21.38 5.73
C VAL A 256 0.29 -21.80 4.98
N ALA A 257 -0.70 -22.31 5.71
CA ALA A 257 -1.99 -22.69 5.14
C ALA A 257 -2.79 -21.48 4.62
N LEU A 258 -2.79 -20.39 5.37
CA LEU A 258 -3.50 -19.17 5.02
C LEU A 258 -3.00 -18.59 3.68
N ILE A 259 -1.68 -18.49 3.49
CA ILE A 259 -1.04 -18.01 2.24
C ILE A 259 -1.41 -18.94 1.08
N ALA A 260 -1.47 -20.26 1.32
CA ALA A 260 -1.82 -21.22 0.29
C ALA A 260 -3.31 -21.20 -0.10
N LEU A 261 -4.20 -20.92 0.84
CA LEU A 261 -5.66 -20.94 0.65
C LEU A 261 -6.22 -19.62 0.07
N TYR A 262 -5.61 -18.45 0.36
CA TYR A 262 -6.14 -17.18 -0.08
C TYR A 262 -5.80 -16.89 -1.55
N ARG A 263 -6.46 -17.59 -2.46
CA ARG A 263 -6.34 -17.45 -3.92
C ARG A 263 -7.66 -17.82 -4.60
N PRO A 264 -7.96 -17.29 -5.78
CA PRO A 264 -9.10 -17.78 -6.57
C PRO A 264 -9.04 -19.31 -6.71
N GLY A 265 -10.15 -20.00 -6.41
CA GLY A 265 -10.26 -21.44 -6.36
C GLY A 265 -10.17 -22.00 -4.93
N PRO A 266 -8.97 -22.06 -4.29
CA PRO A 266 -8.84 -22.62 -2.93
C PRO A 266 -9.61 -21.89 -1.84
N MET A 267 -9.93 -20.61 -2.02
CA MET A 267 -10.72 -19.81 -1.05
C MET A 267 -12.06 -20.47 -0.67
N GLN A 268 -12.64 -21.29 -1.54
CA GLN A 268 -13.88 -22.02 -1.24
C GLN A 268 -13.73 -23.01 -0.06
N PHE A 269 -12.50 -23.46 0.24
CA PHE A 269 -12.22 -24.43 1.32
C PHE A 269 -11.90 -23.77 2.67
N ILE A 270 -11.82 -22.45 2.74
CA ILE A 270 -11.45 -21.73 3.96
C ILE A 270 -12.46 -21.98 5.08
N GLY A 271 -13.76 -22.01 4.76
CA GLY A 271 -14.81 -22.32 5.72
C GLY A 271 -14.68 -23.71 6.33
N ASP A 272 -14.37 -24.70 5.50
CA ASP A 272 -14.17 -26.09 5.96
C ASP A 272 -12.88 -26.22 6.79
N TYR A 273 -11.81 -25.50 6.42
CA TYR A 273 -10.57 -25.44 7.19
C TYR A 273 -10.81 -24.90 8.60
N ILE A 274 -11.47 -23.74 8.71
CA ILE A 274 -11.79 -23.12 10.01
C ILE A 274 -12.68 -24.03 10.84
N LYS A 275 -13.71 -24.64 10.24
CA LYS A 275 -14.59 -25.59 10.93
C LYS A 275 -13.84 -26.80 11.44
N GLY A 276 -12.96 -27.39 10.64
CA GLY A 276 -12.14 -28.54 11.04
C GLY A 276 -11.11 -28.19 12.13
N LYS A 277 -10.60 -26.95 12.12
CA LYS A 277 -9.75 -26.42 13.18
C LYS A 277 -10.50 -26.27 14.51
N ASP A 278 -11.72 -25.71 14.47
CA ASP A 278 -12.54 -25.45 15.64
C ASP A 278 -13.07 -26.75 16.26
N ASP A 279 -13.42 -27.73 15.42
CA ASP A 279 -13.91 -29.05 15.84
C ASP A 279 -13.32 -30.15 14.95
N PRO A 280 -12.18 -30.72 15.34
CA PRO A 280 -11.54 -31.83 14.61
C PRO A 280 -12.41 -33.06 14.40
N THR A 281 -13.49 -33.24 15.18
CA THR A 281 -14.41 -34.39 15.03
C THR A 281 -15.28 -34.29 13.78
N THR A 282 -15.41 -33.08 13.21
CA THR A 282 -16.16 -32.81 11.98
C THR A 282 -15.38 -33.14 10.70
N VAL A 283 -14.09 -33.41 10.82
CA VAL A 283 -13.19 -33.69 9.68
C VAL A 283 -13.52 -35.04 9.05
N LYS A 284 -13.71 -35.03 7.74
CA LYS A 284 -13.97 -36.27 6.96
C LYS A 284 -12.82 -36.50 5.99
N TYR A 285 -12.30 -37.74 6.03
CA TYR A 285 -11.27 -38.15 5.09
C TYR A 285 -11.92 -39.08 4.03
N ALA A 286 -11.51 -38.89 2.75
CA ALA A 286 -12.00 -39.74 1.66
C ALA A 286 -11.62 -41.23 1.85
N HIS A 287 -10.55 -41.50 2.59
CA HIS A 287 -10.11 -42.81 3.02
C HIS A 287 -9.33 -42.70 4.35
N PRO A 288 -9.39 -43.65 5.30
CA PRO A 288 -8.66 -43.57 6.57
C PRO A 288 -7.15 -43.37 6.42
N LEU A 289 -6.53 -43.93 5.40
CA LEU A 289 -5.09 -43.74 5.12
C LEU A 289 -4.73 -42.28 4.82
N LEU A 290 -5.68 -41.49 4.36
CA LEU A 290 -5.46 -40.07 4.06
C LEU A 290 -5.45 -39.21 5.33
N GLU A 291 -5.85 -39.72 6.48
CA GLU A 291 -5.75 -38.99 7.75
C GLU A 291 -4.31 -38.51 8.00
N LYS A 292 -3.33 -39.42 7.84
CA LYS A 292 -1.92 -39.07 8.05
C LYS A 292 -1.40 -37.98 7.10
N VAL A 293 -2.00 -37.89 5.91
CA VAL A 293 -1.58 -36.95 4.87
C VAL A 293 -2.20 -35.56 5.08
N ALA A 294 -3.46 -35.51 5.49
CA ALA A 294 -4.23 -34.27 5.54
C ALA A 294 -4.63 -33.86 6.96
N LYS A 295 -4.09 -34.48 8.01
CA LYS A 295 -4.40 -34.15 9.41
C LYS A 295 -4.04 -32.71 9.76
N GLU A 296 -2.87 -32.22 9.31
CA GLU A 296 -2.38 -30.86 9.54
C GLU A 296 -3.25 -29.77 8.88
N THR A 297 -4.05 -30.18 7.89
CA THR A 297 -4.91 -29.28 7.10
C THR A 297 -6.39 -29.66 7.20
N TYR A 298 -6.76 -30.37 8.26
CA TYR A 298 -8.16 -30.72 8.60
C TYR A 298 -8.91 -31.41 7.45
N GLY A 299 -8.24 -32.35 6.79
CA GLY A 299 -8.83 -33.16 5.70
C GLY A 299 -8.80 -32.50 4.31
N ILE A 300 -8.30 -31.32 4.21
CA ILE A 300 -8.20 -30.56 2.94
C ILE A 300 -6.80 -30.75 2.36
N LEU A 301 -6.69 -31.16 1.09
CA LEU A 301 -5.39 -31.25 0.40
C LEU A 301 -4.97 -29.86 -0.13
N VAL A 302 -4.42 -29.05 0.77
CA VAL A 302 -4.00 -27.67 0.48
C VAL A 302 -2.74 -27.64 -0.38
N TYR A 303 -1.84 -28.60 -0.15
CA TYR A 303 -0.50 -28.61 -0.74
C TYR A 303 -0.36 -29.66 -1.84
N GLN A 304 0.48 -29.34 -2.83
CA GLN A 304 0.87 -30.28 -3.90
C GLN A 304 1.56 -31.51 -3.32
N GLU A 305 2.36 -31.31 -2.29
CA GLU A 305 3.06 -32.35 -1.54
C GLU A 305 2.09 -33.35 -0.90
N GLN A 306 0.93 -32.89 -0.44
CA GLN A 306 -0.13 -33.78 0.09
C GLN A 306 -0.76 -34.62 -1.02
N VAL A 307 -0.92 -34.09 -2.23
CA VAL A 307 -1.41 -34.88 -3.38
C VAL A 307 -0.40 -35.95 -3.75
N MET A 308 0.89 -35.63 -3.75
CA MET A 308 1.97 -36.60 -4.01
C MET A 308 2.02 -37.71 -2.94
N GLU A 309 1.95 -37.33 -1.66
CA GLU A 309 1.94 -38.26 -0.54
C GLU A 309 0.68 -39.12 -0.53
N ALA A 310 -0.48 -38.58 -0.88
CA ALA A 310 -1.73 -39.35 -1.04
C ALA A 310 -1.59 -40.43 -2.12
N ALA A 311 -1.01 -40.08 -3.28
CA ALA A 311 -0.75 -41.06 -4.34
C ALA A 311 0.21 -42.19 -3.88
N ARG A 312 1.26 -41.83 -3.14
CA ARG A 312 2.20 -42.79 -2.56
C ARG A 312 1.50 -43.74 -1.57
N VAL A 313 0.76 -43.19 -0.62
CA VAL A 313 0.12 -43.94 0.46
C VAL A 313 -1.03 -44.82 -0.05
N ILE A 314 -1.83 -44.32 -0.98
CA ILE A 314 -3.02 -45.03 -1.51
C ILE A 314 -2.65 -46.05 -2.58
N ALA A 315 -1.78 -45.67 -3.55
CA ALA A 315 -1.56 -46.40 -4.78
C ALA A 315 -0.09 -46.85 -4.99
N GLY A 316 0.76 -46.69 -3.96
CA GLY A 316 2.13 -47.20 -3.99
C GLY A 316 3.06 -46.50 -4.96
N TYR A 317 2.77 -45.26 -5.36
CA TYR A 317 3.66 -44.49 -6.22
C TYR A 317 5.00 -44.25 -5.55
N THR A 318 6.06 -44.17 -6.34
CA THR A 318 7.30 -43.48 -5.94
C THR A 318 7.00 -42.01 -5.78
N LEU A 319 7.79 -41.27 -5.00
CA LEU A 319 7.61 -39.82 -4.91
C LEU A 319 7.84 -39.12 -6.26
N GLY A 320 8.78 -39.65 -7.08
CA GLY A 320 9.00 -39.16 -8.45
C GLY A 320 7.78 -39.34 -9.35
N GLY A 321 7.22 -40.55 -9.38
CA GLY A 321 6.01 -40.89 -10.11
C GLY A 321 4.80 -40.07 -9.64
N ALA A 322 4.70 -39.80 -8.33
CA ALA A 322 3.68 -38.93 -7.76
C ALA A 322 3.79 -37.47 -8.21
N ASP A 323 5.02 -36.95 -8.42
CA ASP A 323 5.19 -35.60 -9.03
C ASP A 323 4.72 -35.58 -10.49
N MET A 324 5.01 -36.67 -11.24
CA MET A 324 4.49 -36.77 -12.62
C MET A 324 2.96 -36.81 -12.65
N LEU A 325 2.32 -37.59 -11.77
CA LEU A 325 0.87 -37.61 -11.63
C LEU A 325 0.31 -36.21 -11.33
N ARG A 326 0.87 -35.52 -10.33
CA ARG A 326 0.47 -34.15 -9.97
C ARG A 326 0.59 -33.19 -11.14
N ARG A 327 1.65 -33.30 -11.94
CA ARG A 327 1.86 -32.45 -13.14
C ARG A 327 0.85 -32.74 -14.23
N ALA A 328 0.53 -34.01 -14.50
CA ALA A 328 -0.48 -34.41 -15.45
C ALA A 328 -1.86 -33.81 -15.05
N MET A 329 -2.22 -33.90 -13.77
CA MET A 329 -3.45 -33.30 -13.21
C MET A 329 -3.46 -31.77 -13.39
N GLY A 330 -2.34 -31.08 -13.09
CA GLY A 330 -2.23 -29.64 -13.20
C GLY A 330 -2.28 -29.12 -14.63
N LYS A 331 -1.70 -29.86 -15.62
CA LYS A 331 -1.70 -29.51 -17.04
C LYS A 331 -2.96 -29.92 -17.80
N LYS A 332 -3.81 -30.77 -17.21
CA LYS A 332 -5.06 -31.30 -17.78
C LYS A 332 -4.86 -31.95 -19.17
N ILE A 333 -3.71 -32.64 -19.35
CA ILE A 333 -3.45 -33.39 -20.59
C ILE A 333 -4.27 -34.70 -20.51
N ARG A 334 -5.31 -34.80 -21.33
CA ARG A 334 -6.30 -35.88 -21.24
C ARG A 334 -5.69 -37.27 -21.32
N GLU A 335 -4.79 -37.48 -22.26
CA GLU A 335 -4.15 -38.80 -22.50
C GLU A 335 -3.29 -39.22 -21.30
N GLU A 336 -2.47 -38.28 -20.75
CA GLU A 336 -1.67 -38.52 -19.56
C GLU A 336 -2.56 -38.82 -18.32
N MET A 337 -3.68 -38.12 -18.21
CA MET A 337 -4.63 -38.26 -17.12
C MET A 337 -5.32 -39.64 -17.12
N GLU A 338 -5.76 -40.12 -18.29
CA GLU A 338 -6.39 -41.45 -18.40
C GLU A 338 -5.38 -42.55 -18.07
N GLN A 339 -4.16 -42.42 -18.49
CA GLN A 339 -3.06 -43.32 -18.17
C GLN A 339 -2.78 -43.36 -16.66
N GLN A 340 -2.61 -42.20 -16.05
CA GLN A 340 -2.36 -42.08 -14.62
C GLN A 340 -3.52 -42.58 -13.77
N ARG A 341 -4.76 -42.39 -14.21
CA ARG A 341 -5.96 -42.96 -13.55
C ARG A 341 -5.90 -44.47 -13.49
N SER A 342 -5.53 -45.12 -14.59
CA SER A 342 -5.40 -46.58 -14.66
C SER A 342 -4.32 -47.10 -13.72
N ILE A 343 -3.15 -46.48 -13.72
CA ILE A 343 -2.04 -46.81 -12.83
C ILE A 343 -2.44 -46.64 -11.36
N PHE A 344 -3.15 -45.56 -11.03
CA PHE A 344 -3.60 -45.26 -9.67
C PHE A 344 -4.59 -46.32 -9.15
N ILE A 345 -5.58 -46.72 -9.96
CA ILE A 345 -6.59 -47.69 -9.58
C ILE A 345 -5.94 -49.06 -9.36
N GLU A 346 -5.05 -49.49 -10.25
CA GLU A 346 -4.34 -50.77 -10.12
C GLU A 346 -3.42 -50.77 -8.91
N GLY A 347 -2.68 -49.67 -8.71
CA GLY A 347 -1.80 -49.50 -7.56
C GLY A 347 -2.58 -49.49 -6.24
N ALA A 348 -3.75 -48.84 -6.17
CA ALA A 348 -4.59 -48.84 -4.98
C ALA A 348 -5.10 -50.25 -4.61
N LYS A 349 -5.42 -51.06 -5.62
CA LYS A 349 -5.83 -52.44 -5.41
C LYS A 349 -4.67 -53.30 -4.93
N THR A 350 -3.50 -53.18 -5.55
CA THR A 350 -2.34 -54.04 -5.23
C THR A 350 -1.69 -53.67 -3.91
N THR A 351 -1.63 -52.37 -3.56
CA THR A 351 -0.95 -51.87 -2.36
C THR A 351 -1.83 -51.97 -1.11
N ASN A 352 -3.11 -51.63 -1.21
CA ASN A 352 -3.99 -51.52 -0.05
C ASN A 352 -5.32 -52.29 -0.17
N ASN A 353 -5.48 -53.11 -1.21
CA ASN A 353 -6.72 -53.85 -1.50
C ASN A 353 -7.98 -52.96 -1.57
N ILE A 354 -7.82 -51.75 -2.09
CA ILE A 354 -8.91 -50.77 -2.28
C ILE A 354 -9.67 -51.16 -3.55
N ASP A 355 -10.99 -51.26 -3.45
CA ASP A 355 -11.83 -51.60 -4.61
C ASP A 355 -11.82 -50.46 -5.66
N LYS A 356 -12.13 -50.84 -6.92
CA LYS A 356 -12.06 -49.94 -8.06
C LYS A 356 -12.91 -48.67 -7.87
N LYS A 357 -14.12 -48.82 -7.38
CA LYS A 357 -15.05 -47.69 -7.18
C LYS A 357 -14.50 -46.69 -6.18
N LYS A 358 -13.97 -47.20 -5.03
CA LYS A 358 -13.37 -46.34 -4.02
C LYS A 358 -12.08 -45.69 -4.48
N ALA A 359 -11.26 -46.40 -5.26
CA ALA A 359 -10.05 -45.83 -5.88
C ALA A 359 -10.39 -44.67 -6.87
N GLU A 360 -11.44 -44.85 -7.69
CA GLU A 360 -11.94 -43.78 -8.59
C GLU A 360 -12.46 -42.56 -7.83
N GLU A 361 -13.19 -42.73 -6.72
CA GLU A 361 -13.62 -41.63 -5.85
C GLU A 361 -12.44 -40.86 -5.25
N ILE A 362 -11.42 -41.58 -4.78
CA ILE A 362 -10.19 -40.95 -4.24
C ILE A 362 -9.46 -40.21 -5.35
N PHE A 363 -9.28 -40.82 -6.54
CA PHE A 363 -8.61 -40.20 -7.66
C PHE A 363 -9.30 -38.88 -8.09
N ALA A 364 -10.62 -38.89 -8.19
CA ALA A 364 -11.41 -37.70 -8.51
C ALA A 364 -11.25 -36.59 -7.44
N THR A 365 -11.10 -36.98 -6.17
CA THR A 365 -10.80 -36.06 -5.09
C THR A 365 -9.39 -35.45 -5.26
N LEU A 366 -8.39 -36.29 -5.53
CA LEU A 366 -7.02 -35.80 -5.79
C LEU A 366 -6.94 -34.88 -7.01
N GLU A 367 -7.64 -35.24 -8.10
CA GLU A 367 -7.71 -34.40 -9.31
C GLU A 367 -8.28 -33.01 -9.01
N LYS A 368 -9.38 -32.94 -8.27
CA LYS A 368 -9.98 -31.66 -7.84
C LYS A 368 -9.01 -30.81 -7.04
N PHE A 369 -8.29 -31.40 -6.09
CA PHE A 369 -7.35 -30.66 -5.24
C PHE A 369 -6.01 -30.39 -5.95
N ALA A 370 -5.55 -31.25 -6.85
CA ALA A 370 -4.32 -31.02 -7.62
C ALA A 370 -4.40 -29.78 -8.52
N GLU A 371 -5.61 -29.44 -8.99
CA GLU A 371 -5.84 -28.21 -9.76
C GLU A 371 -5.53 -26.95 -8.93
N TYR A 372 -5.77 -27.00 -7.62
CA TYR A 372 -5.67 -25.86 -6.72
C TYR A 372 -4.52 -25.98 -5.71
N GLY A 373 -3.83 -27.11 -5.65
CA GLY A 373 -2.73 -27.36 -4.71
C GLY A 373 -1.62 -26.33 -4.81
N PHE A 374 -1.11 -25.87 -3.67
CA PHE A 374 0.00 -24.91 -3.60
C PHE A 374 1.32 -25.61 -3.26
N ASN A 375 2.43 -25.01 -3.66
CA ASN A 375 3.74 -25.49 -3.25
C ASN A 375 3.96 -25.17 -1.77
N LYS A 376 4.03 -26.17 -0.91
CA LYS A 376 4.23 -26.02 0.54
C LYS A 376 5.54 -25.32 0.85
N SER A 377 6.60 -25.62 0.12
CA SER A 377 7.91 -25.01 0.32
C SER A 377 7.89 -23.51 0.10
N HIS A 378 7.18 -23.05 -0.93
CA HIS A 378 7.02 -21.61 -1.19
C HIS A 378 6.21 -20.93 -0.08
N SER A 379 5.06 -21.49 0.32
CA SER A 379 4.25 -20.91 1.39
C SER A 379 4.96 -20.94 2.75
N ALA A 380 5.75 -21.97 3.06
CA ALA A 380 6.55 -22.05 4.27
C ALA A 380 7.63 -20.95 4.30
N ALA A 381 8.36 -20.76 3.19
CA ALA A 381 9.37 -19.71 3.08
C ALA A 381 8.77 -18.32 3.31
N TYR A 382 7.63 -18.04 2.69
CA TYR A 382 6.96 -16.73 2.79
C TYR A 382 6.22 -16.55 4.11
N ALA A 383 5.73 -17.62 4.73
CA ALA A 383 5.15 -17.56 6.07
C ALA A 383 6.18 -17.14 7.14
N ILE A 384 7.44 -17.55 6.98
CA ILE A 384 8.54 -17.09 7.87
C ILE A 384 8.73 -15.58 7.73
N LEU A 385 8.71 -15.02 6.53
CA LEU A 385 8.82 -13.58 6.34
C LEU A 385 7.58 -12.84 6.89
N SER A 386 6.39 -13.40 6.69
CA SER A 386 5.15 -12.87 7.30
C SER A 386 5.25 -12.83 8.82
N TYR A 387 5.70 -13.93 9.43
CA TYR A 387 5.90 -14.01 10.88
C TYR A 387 6.96 -13.02 11.38
N ARG A 388 8.12 -12.93 10.72
CA ARG A 388 9.19 -12.00 11.09
C ARG A 388 8.76 -10.54 11.01
N THR A 389 8.01 -10.17 9.96
CA THR A 389 7.47 -8.80 9.84
C THR A 389 6.39 -8.53 10.88
N ALA A 390 5.53 -9.51 11.20
CA ALA A 390 4.56 -9.41 12.28
C ALA A 390 5.23 -9.31 13.65
N TYR A 391 6.28 -10.10 13.89
CA TYR A 391 7.08 -10.06 15.12
C TYR A 391 7.71 -8.68 15.35
N LEU A 392 8.37 -8.14 14.32
CA LEU A 392 8.96 -6.80 14.38
C LEU A 392 7.90 -5.75 14.67
N LYS A 393 6.74 -5.84 14.03
CA LYS A 393 5.63 -4.91 14.28
C LYS A 393 5.05 -5.03 15.68
N ALA A 394 4.91 -6.26 16.21
CA ALA A 394 4.34 -6.50 17.54
C ALA A 394 5.29 -6.06 18.67
N ASN A 395 6.58 -6.33 18.54
CA ASN A 395 7.56 -6.15 19.60
C ASN A 395 8.39 -4.86 19.47
N TYR A 396 8.57 -4.35 18.24
CA TYR A 396 9.36 -3.16 17.89
C TYR A 396 8.61 -2.25 16.91
N PRO A 397 7.38 -1.82 17.22
CA PRO A 397 6.50 -1.11 16.27
C PRO A 397 7.12 0.17 15.73
N VAL A 398 7.84 0.95 16.55
CA VAL A 398 8.44 2.23 16.13
C VAL A 398 9.53 2.01 15.10
N GLU A 399 10.43 1.06 15.38
CA GLU A 399 11.54 0.71 14.50
C GLU A 399 11.06 0.04 13.21
N PHE A 400 10.07 -0.84 13.31
CA PHE A 400 9.49 -1.51 12.15
C PHE A 400 8.78 -0.52 11.22
N MET A 401 7.92 0.34 11.76
CA MET A 401 7.20 1.33 10.96
C MET A 401 8.14 2.39 10.36
N ALA A 402 9.22 2.76 11.05
CA ALA A 402 10.25 3.62 10.47
C ALA A 402 10.93 2.97 9.25
N ALA A 403 11.24 1.67 9.32
CA ALA A 403 11.80 0.92 8.18
C ALA A 403 10.80 0.78 7.02
N VAL A 404 9.51 0.54 7.32
CA VAL A 404 8.44 0.48 6.31
C VAL A 404 8.31 1.83 5.60
N LEU A 405 8.21 2.94 6.34
CA LEU A 405 8.12 4.29 5.78
C LEU A 405 9.34 4.63 4.92
N THR A 406 10.54 4.26 5.36
CA THR A 406 11.78 4.43 4.59
C THR A 406 11.72 3.68 3.24
N SER A 407 11.18 2.47 3.24
CA SER A 407 11.05 1.67 2.01
C SER A 407 10.05 2.23 1.00
N GLU A 408 9.15 3.10 1.43
CA GLU A 408 8.11 3.73 0.61
C GLU A 408 8.41 5.20 0.29
N GLN A 409 9.62 5.67 0.53
CA GLN A 409 10.06 7.01 0.13
C GLN A 409 9.82 7.22 -1.38
N GLY A 410 9.18 8.35 -1.72
CA GLY A 410 8.80 8.66 -3.10
C GLY A 410 7.40 8.20 -3.52
N ASN A 411 6.70 7.39 -2.71
CA ASN A 411 5.31 7.00 -2.95
C ASN A 411 4.37 7.66 -1.92
N ALA A 412 3.85 8.83 -2.28
CA ALA A 412 3.03 9.66 -1.37
C ALA A 412 1.77 8.93 -0.86
N ASP A 413 1.12 8.12 -1.71
CA ASP A 413 -0.10 7.40 -1.32
C ASP A 413 0.20 6.32 -0.28
N LYS A 414 1.29 5.58 -0.46
CA LYS A 414 1.74 4.58 0.51
C LYS A 414 2.25 5.21 1.81
N LEU A 415 2.97 6.32 1.73
CA LEU A 415 3.37 7.07 2.92
C LEU A 415 2.16 7.51 3.74
N ALA A 416 1.11 8.04 3.10
CA ALA A 416 -0.12 8.44 3.78
C ALA A 416 -0.82 7.24 4.44
N GLU A 417 -0.90 6.09 3.75
CA GLU A 417 -1.47 4.84 4.30
C GLU A 417 -0.72 4.39 5.56
N PHE A 418 0.62 4.31 5.50
CA PHE A 418 1.44 3.85 6.62
C PHE A 418 1.52 4.87 7.75
N MET A 419 1.40 6.18 7.46
CA MET A 419 1.28 7.19 8.51
C MET A 419 -0.05 7.05 9.27
N GLY A 420 -1.15 6.73 8.58
CA GLY A 420 -2.41 6.38 9.24
C GLY A 420 -2.28 5.16 10.15
N GLU A 421 -1.47 4.17 9.77
CA GLU A 421 -1.18 3.01 10.64
C GLU A 421 -0.33 3.39 11.85
N VAL A 422 0.67 4.28 11.69
CA VAL A 422 1.46 4.84 12.80
C VAL A 422 0.55 5.48 13.85
N GLU A 423 -0.41 6.31 13.41
CA GLU A 423 -1.39 6.92 14.31
C GLU A 423 -2.33 5.90 14.96
N ALA A 424 -2.82 4.91 14.20
CA ALA A 424 -3.68 3.83 14.70
C ALA A 424 -3.00 2.95 15.75
N LEU A 425 -1.68 2.82 15.70
CA LEU A 425 -0.85 2.16 16.69
C LEU A 425 -0.51 3.06 17.91
N GLY A 426 -1.04 4.29 17.96
CA GLY A 426 -0.81 5.24 19.05
C GLY A 426 0.59 5.87 19.04
N MET A 427 1.29 5.83 17.91
CA MET A 427 2.58 6.48 17.72
C MET A 427 2.40 7.90 17.18
N LYS A 428 3.37 8.77 17.45
CA LYS A 428 3.40 10.15 16.96
C LYS A 428 4.25 10.28 15.71
N ALA A 429 3.80 11.07 14.74
CA ALA A 429 4.61 11.54 13.63
C ALA A 429 5.29 12.87 14.00
N LEU A 430 6.61 12.92 13.91
CA LEU A 430 7.39 14.15 14.12
C LEU A 430 7.85 14.69 12.76
N GLY A 431 7.76 16.00 12.59
CA GLY A 431 8.16 16.69 11.38
C GLY A 431 9.64 16.56 11.05
N PRO A 432 10.01 16.85 9.79
CA PRO A 432 11.40 16.96 9.43
C PRO A 432 12.07 18.11 10.21
N ASP A 433 13.34 17.93 10.56
CA ASP A 433 14.15 18.90 11.29
C ASP A 433 15.60 18.72 10.85
N VAL A 434 16.25 19.75 10.31
CA VAL A 434 17.64 19.64 9.82
C VAL A 434 18.62 19.26 10.91
N ASN A 435 18.27 19.50 12.18
CA ASN A 435 19.11 19.17 13.34
C ASN A 435 18.84 17.78 13.93
N GLN A 436 17.69 17.16 13.64
CA GLN A 436 17.29 15.90 14.29
C GLN A 436 16.96 14.78 13.32
N SER A 437 16.50 15.10 12.09
CA SER A 437 16.19 14.10 11.08
C SER A 437 17.45 13.49 10.49
N ASP A 438 17.40 12.19 10.21
CA ASP A 438 18.35 11.50 9.35
C ASP A 438 17.88 11.60 7.87
N THR A 439 18.61 11.00 6.96
CA THR A 439 18.18 10.85 5.57
C THR A 439 16.87 10.03 5.50
N ASP A 440 16.81 8.96 6.28
CA ASP A 440 15.69 8.04 6.40
C ASP A 440 14.80 8.37 7.61
N PHE A 441 13.61 7.75 7.67
CA PHE A 441 12.74 7.85 8.84
C PHE A 441 13.43 7.31 10.08
N THR A 442 13.37 8.05 11.18
CA THR A 442 14.15 7.77 12.39
C THR A 442 13.21 7.45 13.56
N PRO A 443 13.37 6.30 14.24
CA PRO A 443 12.61 5.98 15.44
C PRO A 443 13.03 6.85 16.61
N VAL A 444 12.07 7.48 17.31
CA VAL A 444 12.25 8.22 18.56
C VAL A 444 11.55 7.44 19.66
N VAL A 445 12.21 6.35 20.08
CA VAL A 445 11.63 5.31 20.96
C VAL A 445 11.09 5.85 22.27
N LYS A 446 11.79 6.82 22.90
CA LYS A 446 11.39 7.42 24.18
C LYS A 446 10.02 8.11 24.11
N ASP A 447 9.70 8.69 22.97
CA ASP A 447 8.50 9.48 22.75
C ASP A 447 7.40 8.67 22.06
N ASN A 448 7.64 7.37 21.80
CA ASN A 448 6.79 6.53 20.96
C ASN A 448 6.46 7.22 19.63
N ALA A 449 7.51 7.67 18.92
CA ALA A 449 7.35 8.54 17.75
C ALA A 449 8.30 8.15 16.61
N ILE A 450 7.96 8.58 15.41
CA ILE A 450 8.80 8.45 14.21
C ILE A 450 9.04 9.85 13.64
N ARG A 451 10.30 10.21 13.43
CA ARG A 451 10.69 11.47 12.81
C ARG A 451 10.81 11.30 11.30
N PHE A 452 10.27 12.25 10.57
CA PHE A 452 10.30 12.28 9.11
C PHE A 452 11.74 12.45 8.59
N GLY A 453 12.14 11.60 7.64
CA GLY A 453 13.46 11.65 7.00
C GLY A 453 13.60 12.79 6.01
N LEU A 454 14.76 13.42 5.94
CA LEU A 454 15.00 14.54 4.99
C LEU A 454 14.92 14.09 3.54
N GLY A 455 15.37 12.85 3.24
CA GLY A 455 15.33 12.27 1.89
C GLY A 455 13.92 11.94 1.40
N ALA A 456 12.96 11.84 2.31
CA ALA A 456 11.57 11.58 1.97
C ALA A 456 10.78 12.85 1.57
N ILE A 457 11.33 14.04 1.81
CA ILE A 457 10.72 15.32 1.40
C ILE A 457 10.79 15.44 -0.11
N LYS A 458 9.63 15.59 -0.76
CA LYS A 458 9.56 15.74 -2.21
C LYS A 458 10.34 16.99 -2.67
N GLY A 459 11.29 16.80 -3.57
CA GLY A 459 12.17 17.86 -4.06
C GLY A 459 13.47 18.02 -3.27
N VAL A 460 13.68 17.24 -2.21
CA VAL A 460 14.97 17.10 -1.54
C VAL A 460 15.57 15.77 -2.00
N GLY A 461 16.65 15.85 -2.77
CA GLY A 461 17.34 14.66 -3.26
C GLY A 461 18.08 13.92 -2.13
N GLU A 462 18.23 12.60 -2.27
CA GLU A 462 18.92 11.76 -1.27
C GLU A 462 20.35 12.27 -0.96
N GLN A 463 21.08 12.70 -2.00
CA GLN A 463 22.43 13.25 -1.81
C GLN A 463 22.43 14.55 -1.01
N ALA A 464 21.46 15.43 -1.23
CA ALA A 464 21.31 16.67 -0.46
C ALA A 464 21.02 16.36 1.02
N ALA A 465 20.11 15.41 1.29
CA ALA A 465 19.82 14.96 2.65
C ALA A 465 21.07 14.38 3.33
N ARG A 466 21.84 13.54 2.65
CA ARG A 466 23.11 12.98 3.17
C ARG A 466 24.13 14.08 3.48
N ASN A 467 24.28 15.08 2.62
CA ASN A 467 25.20 16.19 2.84
C ASN A 467 24.79 17.00 4.08
N ILE A 468 23.48 17.25 4.27
CA ILE A 468 22.94 17.96 5.45
C ILE A 468 23.30 17.19 6.74
N VAL A 469 23.05 15.87 6.75
CA VAL A 469 23.33 15.03 7.92
C VAL A 469 24.82 14.96 8.21
N ALA A 470 25.65 14.71 7.19
CA ALA A 470 27.10 14.61 7.34
C ALA A 470 27.73 15.90 7.85
N GLU A 471 27.30 17.07 7.33
CA GLU A 471 27.78 18.37 7.78
C GLU A 471 27.39 18.64 9.24
N ARG A 472 26.16 18.32 9.61
CA ARG A 472 25.71 18.41 11.00
C ARG A 472 26.51 17.51 11.95
N GLU A 473 26.78 16.27 11.55
CA GLU A 473 27.55 15.32 12.37
C GLU A 473 29.01 15.77 12.57
N LYS A 474 29.59 16.39 11.55
CA LYS A 474 30.98 16.89 11.59
C LYS A 474 31.13 18.19 12.40
N ASN A 475 30.24 19.15 12.21
CA ASN A 475 30.40 20.52 12.69
C ASN A 475 29.33 20.94 13.73
N GLY A 476 28.49 20.02 14.20
CA GLY A 476 27.44 20.24 15.18
C GLY A 476 26.13 20.79 14.59
N PRO A 477 25.11 20.96 15.43
CA PRO A 477 23.79 21.46 15.02
C PRO A 477 23.86 22.82 14.32
N TYR A 478 22.92 23.04 13.39
CA TYR A 478 22.74 24.34 12.75
C TYR A 478 22.07 25.31 13.72
N LYS A 479 22.62 26.53 13.83
CA LYS A 479 22.11 27.56 14.75
C LYS A 479 20.81 28.18 14.23
N ASP A 480 20.81 28.54 12.94
CA ASP A 480 19.70 29.20 12.24
C ASP A 480 19.75 28.90 10.73
N PHE A 481 18.87 29.53 9.97
CA PHE A 481 18.80 29.36 8.52
C PHE A 481 20.04 29.94 7.78
N GLY A 482 20.63 30.99 8.29
CA GLY A 482 21.87 31.60 7.73
C GLY A 482 23.06 30.66 7.91
N ASP A 483 23.28 30.15 9.13
CA ASP A 483 24.33 29.18 9.44
C ASP A 483 24.20 27.94 8.54
N PHE A 484 22.97 27.43 8.36
CA PHE A 484 22.69 26.31 7.46
C PHE A 484 23.11 26.58 6.03
N VAL A 485 22.67 27.70 5.43
CA VAL A 485 22.98 28.06 4.04
C VAL A 485 24.48 28.35 3.86
N GLY A 486 25.09 28.99 4.87
CA GLY A 486 26.53 29.33 4.86
C GLY A 486 27.39 28.05 4.84
N ARG A 487 27.10 27.10 5.71
CA ARG A 487 27.85 25.84 5.87
C ARG A 487 27.66 24.89 4.67
N LEU A 488 26.46 24.81 4.11
CA LEU A 488 26.12 23.90 3.01
C LEU A 488 26.32 24.51 1.62
N GLY A 489 26.82 25.72 1.55
CA GLY A 489 27.04 26.40 0.26
C GLY A 489 28.01 25.70 -0.69
N GLU A 490 28.93 24.90 -0.19
CA GLU A 490 29.86 24.07 -1.00
C GLU A 490 29.15 22.94 -1.73
N PHE A 491 28.00 22.47 -1.22
CA PHE A 491 27.22 21.37 -1.78
C PHE A 491 26.16 21.83 -2.79
N ASP A 492 26.16 23.10 -3.19
CA ASP A 492 25.31 23.73 -4.21
C ASP A 492 23.81 23.42 -4.04
N LEU A 493 23.29 23.56 -2.81
CA LEU A 493 21.87 23.44 -2.56
C LEU A 493 21.11 24.52 -3.33
N ASN A 494 20.29 24.11 -4.29
CA ASN A 494 19.51 25.03 -5.11
C ASN A 494 18.32 25.61 -4.33
N SER A 495 17.80 26.75 -4.81
CA SER A 495 16.69 27.47 -4.18
C SER A 495 15.45 26.60 -4.03
N ARG A 496 15.19 25.67 -4.95
CA ARG A 496 14.05 24.75 -4.88
C ARG A 496 14.16 23.77 -3.71
N THR A 497 15.34 23.21 -3.47
CA THR A 497 15.58 22.32 -2.32
C THR A 497 15.40 23.08 -1.00
N LEU A 498 15.90 24.31 -0.90
CA LEU A 498 15.70 25.16 0.27
C LEU A 498 14.23 25.50 0.49
N ASP A 499 13.50 25.86 -0.57
CA ASP A 499 12.05 26.11 -0.49
C ASP A 499 11.28 24.89 -0.01
N CYS A 500 11.61 23.69 -0.52
CA CYS A 500 11.00 22.44 -0.08
C CYS A 500 11.28 22.15 1.41
N LEU A 501 12.52 22.32 1.89
CA LEU A 501 12.89 22.12 3.29
C LEU A 501 12.14 23.08 4.22
N VAL A 502 12.11 24.39 3.87
CA VAL A 502 11.42 25.41 4.68
C VAL A 502 9.92 25.13 4.73
N ARG A 503 9.27 24.92 3.58
CA ARG A 503 7.81 24.66 3.52
C ARG A 503 7.41 23.35 4.18
N ALA A 504 8.31 22.36 4.21
CA ALA A 504 8.09 21.10 4.96
C ALA A 504 8.23 21.26 6.47
N GLY A 505 8.74 22.39 6.98
CA GLY A 505 8.92 22.66 8.40
C GLY A 505 10.28 22.26 8.98
N ALA A 506 11.27 21.96 8.12
CA ALA A 506 12.58 21.50 8.57
C ALA A 506 13.39 22.55 9.38
N PHE A 507 12.91 23.80 9.44
CA PHE A 507 13.49 24.92 10.18
C PHE A 507 12.58 25.46 11.30
N ASP A 508 11.49 24.78 11.63
CA ASP A 508 10.54 25.24 12.66
C ASP A 508 11.20 25.42 14.03
N PHE A 509 12.34 24.74 14.28
CA PHE A 509 13.14 24.89 15.50
C PHE A 509 13.68 26.32 15.69
N THR A 510 13.79 27.13 14.63
CA THR A 510 14.26 28.53 14.71
C THR A 510 13.23 29.48 15.31
N GLY A 511 11.94 29.08 15.33
CA GLY A 511 10.82 29.94 15.72
C GLY A 511 10.44 31.01 14.68
N GLU A 512 11.13 31.06 13.55
CA GLU A 512 10.80 31.98 12.45
C GLU A 512 9.64 31.46 11.61
N ASP A 513 8.81 32.39 11.10
CA ASP A 513 7.72 32.01 10.21
C ASP A 513 8.25 31.48 8.87
N ARG A 514 7.66 30.38 8.39
CA ARG A 514 8.09 29.72 7.15
C ARG A 514 8.06 30.68 5.94
N ARG A 515 7.12 31.67 5.90
CA ARG A 515 7.07 32.69 4.84
C ARG A 515 8.31 33.60 4.86
N HIS A 516 8.74 34.05 6.05
CA HIS A 516 9.92 34.88 6.19
C HIS A 516 11.16 34.16 5.65
N LEU A 517 11.32 32.88 5.96
CA LEU A 517 12.41 32.06 5.46
C LEU A 517 12.35 31.89 3.94
N VAL A 518 11.17 31.54 3.37
CA VAL A 518 10.98 31.39 1.91
C VAL A 518 11.34 32.65 1.18
N ASP A 519 10.83 33.82 1.60
CA ASP A 519 11.06 35.08 0.96
C ASP A 519 12.52 35.57 1.09
N SER A 520 13.28 34.99 2.02
CA SER A 520 14.69 35.31 2.28
C SER A 520 15.68 34.38 1.56
N ILE A 521 15.25 33.28 0.96
CA ILE A 521 16.14 32.27 0.33
C ILE A 521 17.14 32.92 -0.62
N GLU A 522 16.68 33.72 -1.57
CA GLU A 522 17.54 34.30 -2.59
C GLU A 522 18.50 35.36 -2.05
N SER A 523 18.11 36.14 -1.04
CA SER A 523 18.97 37.12 -0.40
C SER A 523 20.07 36.47 0.42
N VAL A 524 19.71 35.41 1.19
CA VAL A 524 20.65 34.64 2.00
C VAL A 524 21.69 33.92 1.12
N ARG A 525 21.22 33.24 0.06
CA ARG A 525 22.12 32.56 -0.89
C ARG A 525 23.12 33.52 -1.54
N ARG A 526 22.66 34.71 -1.99
CA ARG A 526 23.54 35.71 -2.60
C ARG A 526 24.58 36.23 -1.62
N HIS A 527 24.20 36.45 -0.37
CA HIS A 527 25.13 36.92 0.68
C HIS A 527 26.28 35.92 0.84
N PHE A 528 26.01 34.65 1.07
CA PHE A 528 27.06 33.65 1.24
C PHE A 528 27.81 33.30 -0.03
N ALA A 529 27.20 33.43 -1.22
CA ALA A 529 27.93 33.31 -2.49
C ALA A 529 28.94 34.43 -2.68
N GLY A 530 28.63 35.67 -2.25
CA GLY A 530 29.53 36.80 -2.21
C GLY A 530 30.73 36.54 -1.30
N GLU A 531 30.50 36.15 -0.05
CA GLU A 531 31.57 35.85 0.92
C GLU A 531 32.52 34.74 0.44
N ARG A 532 31.97 33.68 -0.20
CA ARG A 532 32.82 32.63 -0.77
C ARG A 532 33.70 33.11 -1.92
N LYS A 533 33.17 33.95 -2.79
CA LYS A 533 33.91 34.52 -3.90
C LYS A 533 35.05 35.44 -3.40
N GLU A 534 34.79 36.21 -2.37
CA GLU A 534 35.81 37.07 -1.72
C GLU A 534 36.92 36.23 -1.07
N ARG A 535 36.58 35.19 -0.33
CA ARG A 535 37.56 34.25 0.23
C ARG A 535 38.38 33.51 -0.82
N ALA A 536 37.76 33.08 -1.91
CA ALA A 536 38.44 32.42 -3.04
C ALA A 536 39.37 33.33 -3.82
N SER A 537 39.10 34.63 -3.86
CA SER A 537 39.93 35.65 -4.54
C SER A 537 41.14 36.10 -3.71
N GLY A 538 41.26 35.59 -2.46
CA GLY A 538 42.39 36.02 -1.58
C GLY A 538 42.29 37.47 -1.07
N GLN A 539 41.20 38.17 -1.35
CA GLN A 539 40.93 39.50 -0.76
C GLN A 539 40.33 39.25 0.65
N GLY A 540 41.22 39.18 1.63
CA GLY A 540 40.80 39.28 3.04
C GLY A 540 39.98 40.54 3.25
N SER A 541 38.86 40.43 3.97
CA SER A 541 38.08 41.59 4.37
C SER A 541 39.00 42.60 5.07
N LEU A 542 38.85 43.89 4.81
CA LEU A 542 39.53 44.95 5.51
C LEU A 542 39.43 44.80 7.07
N PHE A 543 38.38 44.13 7.54
CA PHE A 543 38.18 43.77 8.96
C PHE A 543 39.08 42.61 9.46
N ASP A 544 39.53 41.71 8.61
CA ASP A 544 40.51 40.69 8.98
C ASP A 544 41.93 41.25 9.10
N MET A 545 42.20 42.40 8.48
CA MET A 545 43.48 43.11 8.56
C MET A 545 43.59 44.06 9.77
N LEU A 546 42.46 44.49 10.32
CA LEU A 546 42.40 45.24 11.58
C LEU A 546 42.29 44.24 12.71
N GLY A 547 43.43 43.68 13.14
CA GLY A 547 43.55 42.69 14.21
C GLY A 547 42.75 43.09 15.45
N ALA A 548 41.56 42.60 15.55
CA ALA A 548 40.72 42.75 16.72
C ALA A 548 41.05 41.64 17.74
N GLU A 549 41.91 41.94 18.68
CA GLU A 549 42.06 41.19 19.94
C GLU A 549 40.85 41.37 20.89
N ASP A 550 39.77 41.97 20.44
CA ASP A 550 38.49 42.05 21.17
C ASP A 550 37.45 41.05 20.62
N ALA A 551 37.54 39.84 21.11
CA ALA A 551 36.59 38.72 20.83
C ALA A 551 35.22 38.94 21.48
N GLY A 552 34.66 40.15 21.41
CA GLY A 552 33.34 40.48 21.97
C GLY A 552 32.42 41.30 21.10
N ALA A 553 32.94 41.85 19.98
CA ALA A 553 32.08 42.59 19.05
C ALA A 553 31.45 41.65 18.03
N ALA A 554 30.15 41.48 18.06
CA ALA A 554 29.37 40.80 17.07
C ALA A 554 29.75 41.33 15.68
N ARG A 555 30.21 40.45 14.79
CA ARG A 555 30.38 40.79 13.38
C ARG A 555 29.04 41.33 12.89
N PRO A 556 28.98 42.44 12.12
CA PRO A 556 27.73 42.94 11.55
C PRO A 556 27.32 42.04 10.37
N THR A 557 26.99 40.83 10.65
CA THR A 557 26.31 39.89 9.75
C THR A 557 24.96 39.57 10.33
N ASP A 558 24.24 40.55 10.83
CA ASP A 558 22.79 40.38 11.05
C ASP A 558 22.13 40.25 9.71
N LEU A 559 22.05 38.99 9.26
CA LEU A 559 21.29 38.60 8.09
C LEU A 559 19.84 38.92 8.39
N VAL A 560 19.38 40.09 8.00
CA VAL A 560 18.01 40.54 8.22
C VAL A 560 17.11 39.74 7.30
N LEU A 561 16.40 38.77 7.88
CA LEU A 561 15.34 38.05 7.17
C LEU A 561 14.22 39.01 6.76
N ARG A 562 13.67 38.81 5.56
CA ARG A 562 12.52 39.60 5.11
C ARG A 562 11.31 39.29 5.99
N LYS A 563 10.79 40.28 6.69
CA LYS A 563 9.54 40.16 7.45
C LYS A 563 8.37 40.44 6.49
N SER A 564 7.65 39.40 6.13
CA SER A 564 6.39 39.45 5.36
C SER A 564 5.22 39.06 6.26
N GLU A 565 4.00 39.04 5.73
CA GLU A 565 2.85 38.47 6.44
C GLU A 565 3.10 36.98 6.73
N LYS A 566 2.62 36.54 7.88
CA LYS A 566 2.76 35.11 8.27
C LYS A 566 2.10 34.17 7.26
N MET A 567 2.66 33.00 7.09
CA MET A 567 2.07 31.99 6.22
C MET A 567 0.69 31.57 6.73
N PRO A 568 -0.37 31.67 5.92
CA PRO A 568 -1.69 31.21 6.32
C PRO A 568 -1.66 29.71 6.67
N LYS A 569 -2.36 29.32 7.74
CA LYS A 569 -2.38 27.92 8.21
C LYS A 569 -2.77 26.92 7.11
N LEU A 570 -3.73 27.26 6.28
CA LEU A 570 -4.16 26.39 5.17
C LEU A 570 -3.06 26.23 4.12
N GLU A 571 -2.28 27.29 3.82
CA GLU A 571 -1.14 27.21 2.89
C GLU A 571 -0.03 26.34 3.47
N MET A 572 0.24 26.46 4.76
CA MET A 572 1.21 25.63 5.47
C MET A 572 0.80 24.14 5.39
N LEU A 573 -0.44 23.79 5.72
CA LEU A 573 -0.96 22.42 5.65
C LEU A 573 -0.95 21.88 4.21
N ASN A 574 -1.31 22.69 3.23
CA ASN A 574 -1.26 22.27 1.82
C ASN A 574 0.18 22.04 1.35
N SER A 575 1.14 22.84 1.82
CA SER A 575 2.56 22.65 1.55
C SER A 575 3.07 21.34 2.17
N GLU A 576 2.71 21.06 3.41
CA GLU A 576 3.02 19.76 4.07
C GLU A 576 2.47 18.59 3.26
N LYS A 577 1.19 18.60 2.89
CA LYS A 577 0.59 17.53 2.08
C LYS A 577 1.28 17.35 0.74
N ALA A 578 1.64 18.45 0.07
CA ALA A 578 2.31 18.41 -1.24
C ALA A 578 3.74 17.83 -1.16
N LEU A 579 4.47 18.12 -0.06
CA LEU A 579 5.88 17.77 0.11
C LEU A 579 6.10 16.48 0.92
N LEU A 580 5.25 16.23 1.93
CA LEU A 580 5.36 15.07 2.83
C LEU A 580 4.39 13.94 2.46
N GLY A 581 3.35 14.23 1.68
CA GLY A 581 2.30 13.28 1.30
C GLY A 581 1.06 13.28 2.22
N PHE A 582 1.14 13.88 3.41
CA PHE A 582 0.05 13.96 4.39
C PHE A 582 0.10 15.28 5.18
N TYR A 583 -0.94 15.57 5.97
CA TYR A 583 -0.98 16.72 6.86
C TYR A 583 -0.28 16.39 8.18
N LEU A 584 0.75 17.12 8.53
CA LEU A 584 1.56 16.86 9.73
C LEU A 584 1.15 17.73 10.91
N SER A 585 1.07 19.06 10.71
CA SER A 585 0.83 20.04 11.79
C SER A 585 -0.65 20.19 12.16
N GLY A 586 -1.50 19.36 11.59
CA GLY A 586 -2.95 19.34 11.80
C GLY A 586 -3.71 19.02 10.53
N HIS A 587 -5.00 18.82 10.65
CA HIS A 587 -5.85 18.51 9.51
C HIS A 587 -6.73 19.74 9.15
N PRO A 588 -6.96 20.05 7.85
CA PRO A 588 -7.83 21.18 7.48
C PRO A 588 -9.25 21.08 8.06
N LEU A 589 -9.74 19.84 8.30
CA LEU A 589 -11.04 19.61 8.94
C LEU A 589 -11.01 19.79 10.46
N ALA A 590 -9.87 20.13 11.08
CA ALA A 590 -9.80 20.36 12.53
C ALA A 590 -10.67 21.55 12.98
N GLU A 591 -10.91 22.52 12.10
CA GLU A 591 -11.82 23.66 12.37
C GLU A 591 -13.27 23.23 12.66
N TYR A 592 -13.66 22.02 12.29
CA TYR A 592 -14.99 21.48 12.55
C TYR A 592 -15.08 20.72 13.89
N HIS A 593 -14.03 20.74 14.72
CA HIS A 593 -14.01 20.19 16.09
C HIS A 593 -14.52 18.74 16.21
N GLY A 594 -14.28 17.90 15.18
CA GLY A 594 -14.73 16.50 15.14
C GLY A 594 -16.18 16.31 14.67
N LEU A 595 -16.88 17.38 14.33
CA LEU A 595 -18.24 17.31 13.83
C LEU A 595 -18.33 16.60 12.48
N ASP A 596 -17.30 16.72 11.65
CA ASP A 596 -17.12 16.01 10.39
C ASP A 596 -17.19 14.49 10.56
N GLU A 597 -16.58 13.94 11.61
CA GLU A 597 -16.62 12.52 11.93
C GLU A 597 -17.93 12.12 12.61
N ALA A 598 -18.43 12.95 13.52
CA ALA A 598 -19.62 12.65 14.31
C ALA A 598 -20.91 12.55 13.47
N ILE A 599 -21.02 13.28 12.36
CA ILE A 599 -22.18 13.19 11.44
C ILE A 599 -21.96 12.21 10.27
N ALA A 600 -20.74 11.74 10.03
CA ALA A 600 -20.44 10.77 9.00
C ALA A 600 -20.95 9.38 9.38
N THR A 601 -21.41 8.61 8.39
CA THR A 601 -21.75 7.19 8.56
C THR A 601 -20.72 6.27 7.92
N LEU A 602 -19.82 6.83 7.11
CA LEU A 602 -18.68 6.14 6.53
C LEU A 602 -17.38 6.80 7.04
N THR A 603 -16.78 6.20 8.06
CA THR A 603 -15.57 6.69 8.74
C THR A 603 -14.35 5.82 8.54
N VAL A 604 -14.51 4.64 7.93
CA VAL A 604 -13.44 3.70 7.59
C VAL A 604 -13.61 3.20 6.17
N THR A 605 -12.54 2.67 5.57
CA THR A 605 -12.61 2.11 4.22
C THR A 605 -13.65 0.99 4.17
N PRO A 606 -14.50 0.92 3.13
CA PRO A 606 -15.57 -0.06 3.04
C PRO A 606 -15.09 -1.53 3.12
N ASP A 607 -13.85 -1.80 2.70
CA ASP A 607 -13.25 -3.13 2.80
C ASP A 607 -12.97 -3.57 4.25
N ARG A 608 -12.94 -2.64 5.19
CA ARG A 608 -12.79 -2.91 6.63
C ARG A 608 -14.13 -3.15 7.34
N ILE A 609 -15.25 -2.98 6.64
CA ILE A 609 -16.59 -3.21 7.14
C ILE A 609 -17.16 -4.41 6.41
N GLU A 610 -17.78 -5.36 7.15
CA GLU A 610 -18.52 -6.47 6.54
C GLU A 610 -19.83 -5.95 5.93
N LEU A 611 -19.75 -5.40 4.72
CA LEU A 611 -20.91 -4.96 3.94
C LEU A 611 -21.28 -6.01 2.90
N ASP A 612 -22.57 -6.30 2.77
CA ASP A 612 -23.01 -7.12 1.63
C ASP A 612 -22.77 -6.35 0.32
N LYS A 613 -21.89 -6.89 -0.53
CA LYS A 613 -21.52 -6.31 -1.82
C LYS A 613 -22.69 -6.19 -2.80
N LYS A 614 -23.77 -6.96 -2.56
CA LYS A 614 -24.99 -6.95 -3.37
C LYS A 614 -26.04 -5.97 -2.88
N GLU A 615 -25.93 -5.53 -1.61
CA GLU A 615 -26.86 -4.55 -1.05
C GLU A 615 -26.45 -3.11 -1.38
N ARG A 616 -27.44 -2.24 -1.39
CA ARG A 616 -27.26 -0.81 -1.66
C ARG A 616 -27.26 -0.05 -0.35
N HIS A 617 -26.07 0.37 0.08
CA HIS A 617 -25.92 1.12 1.31
C HIS A 617 -25.95 2.63 1.06
N THR A 618 -26.81 3.36 1.78
CA THR A 618 -26.78 4.82 1.78
C THR A 618 -25.86 5.29 2.89
N VAL A 619 -24.85 6.09 2.53
CA VAL A 619 -23.82 6.55 3.45
C VAL A 619 -23.62 8.05 3.35
N ARG A 620 -23.10 8.64 4.42
CA ARG A 620 -22.61 10.01 4.47
C ARG A 620 -21.09 9.99 4.71
N ILE A 621 -20.35 10.72 3.89
CA ILE A 621 -18.94 11.01 4.10
C ILE A 621 -18.74 12.53 4.17
N CYS A 622 -17.89 12.96 5.09
CA CYS A 622 -17.45 14.34 5.23
C CYS A 622 -15.97 14.44 4.89
N GLY A 623 -15.57 15.41 4.08
CA GLY A 623 -14.18 15.48 3.66
C GLY A 623 -13.87 16.65 2.74
N ILE A 624 -12.68 16.57 2.14
CA ILE A 624 -12.10 17.55 1.23
C ILE A 624 -12.16 16.99 -0.19
N VAL A 625 -12.66 17.81 -1.12
CA VAL A 625 -12.71 17.47 -2.55
C VAL A 625 -11.31 17.50 -3.15
N GLY A 626 -10.95 16.45 -3.89
CA GLY A 626 -9.72 16.38 -4.68
C GLY A 626 -9.96 15.77 -6.04
N ALA A 627 -9.05 16.01 -6.98
CA ALA A 627 -9.09 15.47 -8.35
C ALA A 627 -10.43 15.68 -9.06
N LEU A 628 -11.01 16.89 -8.98
CA LEU A 628 -12.30 17.21 -9.55
C LEU A 628 -12.23 17.29 -11.09
N GLU A 629 -12.91 16.38 -11.75
CA GLU A 629 -13.11 16.38 -13.20
C GLU A 629 -14.58 16.57 -13.53
N LYS A 630 -14.90 17.61 -14.30
CA LYS A 630 -16.25 17.87 -14.83
C LYS A 630 -16.34 17.35 -16.25
N LYS A 631 -17.33 16.53 -16.53
CA LYS A 631 -17.50 15.81 -17.81
C LYS A 631 -18.93 15.95 -18.33
N ILE A 632 -19.10 15.76 -19.63
CA ILE A 632 -20.42 15.69 -20.29
C ILE A 632 -20.63 14.25 -20.74
N SER A 633 -21.77 13.67 -20.38
CA SER A 633 -22.16 12.32 -20.79
C SER A 633 -22.39 12.28 -22.30
N LYS A 634 -21.75 11.33 -22.99
CA LYS A 634 -21.94 11.13 -24.44
C LYS A 634 -23.30 10.54 -24.81
N LYS A 635 -23.96 9.90 -23.82
CA LYS A 635 -25.23 9.18 -24.08
C LYS A 635 -26.43 10.12 -24.11
N ASP A 636 -26.46 11.11 -23.26
CA ASP A 636 -27.62 11.98 -23.04
C ASP A 636 -27.25 13.47 -22.95
N ASN A 637 -25.98 13.80 -23.27
CA ASN A 637 -25.41 15.14 -23.26
C ASN A 637 -25.57 15.88 -21.90
N ARG A 638 -25.72 15.13 -20.79
CA ARG A 638 -25.89 15.69 -19.44
C ARG A 638 -24.56 15.82 -18.74
N PRO A 639 -24.36 16.88 -17.93
CA PRO A 639 -23.13 17.04 -17.18
C PRO A 639 -23.05 16.05 -16.00
N TRP A 640 -21.86 15.59 -15.70
CA TRP A 640 -21.54 14.78 -14.54
C TRP A 640 -20.13 15.12 -14.02
N ALA A 641 -19.84 14.78 -12.78
CA ALA A 641 -18.53 15.03 -12.18
C ALA A 641 -17.97 13.76 -11.55
N LEU A 642 -16.66 13.62 -11.63
CA LEU A 642 -15.85 12.65 -10.90
C LEU A 642 -14.90 13.41 -10.01
N PHE A 643 -14.82 13.03 -8.74
CA PHE A 643 -13.90 13.63 -7.77
C PHE A 643 -13.61 12.62 -6.66
N THR A 644 -12.60 12.89 -5.84
CA THR A 644 -12.36 12.15 -4.61
C THR A 644 -12.81 12.95 -3.40
N VAL A 645 -13.28 12.27 -2.36
CA VAL A 645 -13.50 12.87 -1.05
C VAL A 645 -12.53 12.23 -0.07
N ALA A 646 -11.64 13.06 0.48
CA ALA A 646 -10.71 12.68 1.52
C ALA A 646 -11.25 13.13 2.88
N SER A 647 -11.70 12.18 3.71
CA SER A 647 -11.95 12.38 5.13
C SER A 647 -10.64 12.30 5.92
N ARG A 648 -10.69 12.27 7.25
CA ARG A 648 -9.48 12.06 8.07
C ARG A 648 -8.85 10.68 7.87
N SER A 649 -9.67 9.67 7.59
CA SER A 649 -9.25 8.25 7.56
C SER A 649 -9.53 7.53 6.24
N VAL A 650 -10.33 8.11 5.33
CA VAL A 650 -10.76 7.47 4.08
C VAL A 650 -10.68 8.44 2.92
N THR A 651 -10.10 7.98 1.81
CA THR A 651 -10.24 8.65 0.51
C THR A 651 -10.98 7.72 -0.44
N ILE A 652 -12.09 8.17 -1.00
CA ILE A 652 -12.94 7.35 -1.85
C ILE A 652 -13.38 8.13 -3.10
N PRO A 653 -13.41 7.50 -4.30
CA PRO A 653 -13.91 8.14 -5.51
C PRO A 653 -15.43 8.31 -5.46
N VAL A 654 -15.89 9.49 -5.89
CA VAL A 654 -17.28 9.91 -5.92
C VAL A 654 -17.67 10.27 -7.33
N MET A 655 -18.76 9.67 -7.81
CA MET A 655 -19.41 10.05 -9.07
C MET A 655 -20.68 10.82 -8.74
N MET A 656 -20.89 11.92 -9.45
CA MET A 656 -22.07 12.73 -9.33
C MET A 656 -22.71 12.91 -10.71
N PHE A 657 -23.93 12.42 -10.85
CA PHE A 657 -24.67 12.47 -12.10
C PHE A 657 -25.64 13.67 -12.13
N SER A 658 -26.20 13.92 -13.30
CA SER A 658 -26.99 15.12 -13.65
C SER A 658 -28.00 15.61 -12.63
N ASP A 659 -28.65 14.72 -11.89
CA ASP A 659 -29.70 15.09 -10.93
C ASP A 659 -29.14 15.80 -9.66
N ALA A 660 -27.84 15.64 -9.39
CA ALA A 660 -27.12 16.27 -8.28
C ALA A 660 -26.04 17.26 -8.75
N TYR A 661 -25.81 17.39 -10.06
CA TYR A 661 -24.68 18.13 -10.62
C TYR A 661 -24.72 19.64 -10.37
N ASP A 662 -25.91 20.25 -10.27
CA ASP A 662 -26.01 21.70 -10.01
C ASP A 662 -25.34 22.11 -8.70
N ALA A 663 -25.37 21.21 -7.70
CA ALA A 663 -24.60 21.40 -6.46
C ALA A 663 -23.07 21.30 -6.70
N ALA A 664 -22.62 20.49 -7.69
CA ALA A 664 -21.21 20.34 -8.05
C ALA A 664 -20.69 21.52 -8.89
N ALA A 665 -21.53 22.30 -9.52
CA ALA A 665 -21.10 23.41 -10.36
C ALA A 665 -20.20 24.41 -9.62
N GLN A 666 -20.42 24.59 -8.33
CA GLN A 666 -19.64 25.48 -7.44
C GLN A 666 -18.44 24.78 -6.76
N LEU A 667 -18.28 23.45 -6.89
CA LEU A 667 -17.19 22.71 -6.26
C LEU A 667 -15.86 23.04 -6.94
N LYS A 668 -14.82 23.13 -6.09
CA LYS A 668 -13.41 23.26 -6.48
C LYS A 668 -12.60 22.25 -5.67
N ASP A 669 -11.41 21.90 -6.16
CA ASP A 669 -10.44 21.17 -5.35
C ASP A 669 -10.18 21.92 -4.04
N GLY A 670 -10.09 21.20 -2.93
CA GLY A 670 -9.97 21.79 -1.59
C GLY A 670 -11.32 22.19 -0.94
N SER A 671 -12.47 22.09 -1.62
CA SER A 671 -13.78 22.37 -1.01
C SER A 671 -14.08 21.38 0.11
N HIS A 672 -14.51 21.88 1.29
CA HIS A 672 -14.96 21.04 2.41
C HIS A 672 -16.43 20.68 2.24
N VAL A 673 -16.75 19.40 2.14
CA VAL A 673 -18.09 18.92 1.76
C VAL A 673 -18.62 17.81 2.67
N ILE A 674 -19.95 17.73 2.70
CA ILE A 674 -20.75 16.60 3.16
C ILE A 674 -21.33 15.97 1.90
N VAL A 675 -21.10 14.68 1.72
CA VAL A 675 -21.63 13.92 0.59
C VAL A 675 -22.53 12.81 1.09
N ASP A 676 -23.82 12.89 0.78
CA ASP A 676 -24.75 11.78 0.93
C ASP A 676 -24.78 11.00 -0.38
N ALA A 677 -24.46 9.73 -0.31
CA ALA A 677 -24.21 8.91 -1.49
C ALA A 677 -24.68 7.47 -1.30
N ARG A 678 -24.86 6.78 -2.42
CA ARG A 678 -24.99 5.33 -2.46
C ARG A 678 -23.59 4.71 -2.62
N LEU A 679 -23.24 3.80 -1.73
CA LEU A 679 -22.03 3.00 -1.82
C LEU A 679 -22.29 1.82 -2.78
N ASN A 680 -21.42 1.65 -3.74
CA ASN A 680 -21.50 0.60 -4.76
C ASN A 680 -20.16 -0.14 -4.84
N PHE A 681 -20.20 -1.46 -4.90
CA PHE A 681 -19.03 -2.27 -5.21
C PHE A 681 -19.00 -2.54 -6.72
N ARG A 682 -17.86 -2.30 -7.35
CA ARG A 682 -17.66 -2.58 -8.78
C ARG A 682 -16.90 -3.90 -8.91
N GLU A 683 -17.60 -4.98 -9.20
CA GLU A 683 -17.01 -6.32 -9.33
C GLU A 683 -15.89 -6.36 -10.38
N GLU A 684 -16.04 -5.64 -11.50
CA GLU A 684 -15.07 -5.57 -12.60
C GLU A 684 -13.71 -5.00 -12.18
N ARG A 685 -13.68 -4.14 -11.15
CA ARG A 685 -12.47 -3.47 -10.66
C ARG A 685 -12.08 -3.88 -9.23
N GLY A 686 -12.95 -4.62 -8.54
CA GLY A 686 -12.76 -4.95 -7.14
C GLY A 686 -12.75 -3.75 -6.19
N GLU A 687 -13.39 -2.62 -6.59
CA GLU A 687 -13.29 -1.35 -5.88
C GLU A 687 -14.65 -0.82 -5.45
N TRP A 688 -14.68 -0.15 -4.30
CA TRP A 688 -15.83 0.62 -3.85
C TRP A 688 -15.83 2.02 -4.45
N SER A 689 -17.02 2.53 -4.73
CA SER A 689 -17.23 3.90 -5.21
C SER A 689 -18.54 4.46 -4.70
N LEU A 690 -18.62 5.79 -4.61
CA LEU A 690 -19.81 6.50 -4.18
C LEU A 690 -20.53 7.09 -5.40
N SER A 691 -21.84 6.91 -5.44
CA SER A 691 -22.74 7.66 -6.33
C SER A 691 -23.44 8.74 -5.49
N ALA A 692 -22.94 9.97 -5.59
CA ALA A 692 -23.50 11.09 -4.82
C ALA A 692 -24.89 11.49 -5.36
N HIS A 693 -25.80 11.76 -4.43
CA HIS A 693 -27.12 12.31 -4.72
C HIS A 693 -27.37 13.64 -3.99
N ALA A 694 -26.53 13.96 -2.97
CA ALA A 694 -26.49 15.29 -2.38
C ALA A 694 -25.06 15.66 -1.99
N VAL A 695 -24.67 16.90 -2.26
CA VAL A 695 -23.41 17.48 -1.79
C VAL A 695 -23.70 18.85 -1.21
N THR A 696 -23.26 19.07 0.03
CA THR A 696 -23.44 20.33 0.74
C THR A 696 -22.12 20.79 1.37
N PRO A 697 -21.91 22.11 1.52
CA PRO A 697 -20.72 22.60 2.22
C PRO A 697 -20.67 22.10 3.68
N LEU A 698 -19.49 21.67 4.13
CA LEU A 698 -19.31 21.11 5.48
C LEU A 698 -19.67 22.09 6.61
N ARG A 699 -19.60 23.39 6.38
CA ARG A 699 -20.11 24.42 7.32
C ARG A 699 -21.59 24.27 7.69
N ARG A 700 -22.38 23.46 6.96
CA ARG A 700 -23.76 23.10 7.28
C ARG A 700 -23.89 21.90 8.20
N ALA A 701 -22.78 21.27 8.59
CA ALA A 701 -22.77 20.09 9.47
C ALA A 701 -23.57 20.26 10.77
N PRO A 702 -23.51 21.41 11.45
CA PRO A 702 -24.34 21.62 12.67
C PRO A 702 -25.85 21.46 12.45
N GLY A 703 -26.35 21.76 11.25
CA GLY A 703 -27.77 21.56 10.89
C GLY A 703 -28.16 20.09 10.69
N LEU A 704 -27.21 19.16 10.72
CA LEU A 704 -27.43 17.72 10.61
C LEU A 704 -27.40 17.00 11.96
N ILE A 705 -27.34 17.72 13.06
CA ILE A 705 -27.42 17.19 14.41
C ILE A 705 -28.88 17.07 14.80
N LYS A 706 -29.38 15.84 14.98
CA LYS A 706 -30.73 15.60 15.51
C LYS A 706 -30.76 15.76 17.03
N LYS A 707 -29.75 15.19 17.69
CA LYS A 707 -29.62 15.21 19.14
C LYS A 707 -28.14 15.33 19.54
N ILE A 708 -27.87 16.09 20.58
CA ILE A 708 -26.53 16.25 21.14
C ILE A 708 -26.56 16.01 22.64
N LEU A 709 -25.62 15.19 23.14
CA LEU A 709 -25.40 14.93 24.56
C LEU A 709 -24.02 15.43 24.96
N PHE A 710 -23.98 16.40 25.87
CA PHE A 710 -22.76 16.85 26.52
C PHE A 710 -22.57 16.10 27.84
N ALA A 711 -21.54 15.29 27.97
CA ALA A 711 -21.19 14.62 29.21
C ALA A 711 -20.38 15.56 30.11
N LEU A 712 -20.83 15.83 31.31
CA LEU A 712 -20.19 16.77 32.23
C LEU A 712 -19.46 16.05 33.36
N LYS A 713 -18.25 16.52 33.67
CA LYS A 713 -17.54 16.19 34.88
C LYS A 713 -18.20 16.83 36.08
N PRO A 714 -18.23 16.16 37.26
CA PRO A 714 -18.70 16.80 38.48
C PRO A 714 -17.76 17.93 38.91
N GLY A 715 -18.29 19.09 39.24
CA GLY A 715 -17.50 20.23 39.67
C GLY A 715 -18.24 21.58 39.54
N PRO A 716 -17.69 22.67 40.07
CA PRO A 716 -18.28 24.00 39.99
C PRO A 716 -18.47 24.52 38.58
N GLU A 717 -17.58 24.14 37.65
CA GLU A 717 -17.66 24.53 36.23
C GLU A 717 -18.84 23.92 35.49
N ALA A 718 -19.46 22.84 36.03
CA ALA A 718 -20.67 22.26 35.46
C ALA A 718 -21.89 23.22 35.56
N GLY A 719 -21.97 24.04 36.62
CA GLY A 719 -23.00 25.09 36.78
C GLY A 719 -22.86 26.15 35.70
N ASP A 720 -21.63 26.65 35.45
CA ASP A 720 -21.36 27.65 34.41
C ASP A 720 -21.69 27.11 33.00
N PHE A 721 -21.36 25.86 32.75
CA PHE A 721 -21.75 25.21 31.47
C PHE A 721 -23.25 25.16 31.28
N LEU A 722 -24.02 24.79 32.34
CA LEU A 722 -25.45 24.69 32.28
C LEU A 722 -26.10 26.07 32.05
N GLU A 723 -25.62 27.10 32.72
CA GLU A 723 -26.12 28.48 32.51
C GLU A 723 -25.90 28.93 31.06
N LYS A 724 -24.70 28.67 30.51
CA LYS A 724 -24.35 29.02 29.13
C LYS A 724 -25.20 28.26 28.11
N ILE A 725 -25.37 26.92 28.26
CA ILE A 725 -26.16 26.13 27.31
C ILE A 725 -27.66 26.49 27.36
N VAL A 726 -28.22 26.76 28.58
CA VAL A 726 -29.61 27.24 28.73
C VAL A 726 -29.77 28.62 28.10
N ALA A 727 -28.82 29.53 28.33
CA ALA A 727 -28.86 30.86 27.70
C ALA A 727 -28.81 30.75 26.17
N HIS A 728 -27.99 29.86 25.62
CA HIS A 728 -27.90 29.59 24.18
C HIS A 728 -29.21 29.01 23.62
N THR A 729 -29.81 28.02 24.28
CA THR A 729 -31.08 27.40 23.83
C THR A 729 -32.29 28.35 23.90
N ARG A 730 -32.27 29.35 24.81
CA ARG A 730 -33.28 30.40 24.86
C ARG A 730 -33.12 31.49 23.80
N LYS A 731 -31.90 31.67 23.30
CA LYS A 731 -31.55 32.77 22.41
C LYS A 731 -31.54 32.37 20.93
N VAL A 732 -31.28 31.08 20.64
CA VAL A 732 -31.09 30.56 19.30
C VAL A 732 -32.09 29.45 19.02
N ASP A 733 -33.07 29.73 18.18
CA ASP A 733 -34.06 28.76 17.71
C ASP A 733 -33.42 27.72 16.76
N GLY A 734 -33.90 26.48 16.85
CA GLY A 734 -33.42 25.40 15.99
C GLY A 734 -34.15 24.08 16.18
N THR A 735 -33.62 22.99 15.64
CA THR A 735 -34.22 21.65 15.66
C THR A 735 -33.44 20.63 16.47
N THR A 736 -32.22 20.96 16.92
CA THR A 736 -31.33 20.04 17.66
C THR A 736 -31.82 19.91 19.11
N ILE A 737 -32.08 18.68 19.53
CA ILE A 737 -32.42 18.34 20.92
C ILE A 737 -31.14 18.32 21.74
N VAL A 738 -31.10 19.09 22.84
CA VAL A 738 -29.94 19.15 23.73
C VAL A 738 -30.17 18.28 24.95
N GLN A 739 -29.18 17.43 25.25
CA GLN A 739 -29.10 16.63 26.47
C GLN A 739 -27.82 16.95 27.22
N VAL A 740 -27.86 16.83 28.52
CA VAL A 740 -26.71 16.97 29.40
C VAL A 740 -26.62 15.71 30.27
N GLY A 741 -25.45 15.06 30.24
CA GLY A 741 -25.15 13.87 31.01
C GLY A 741 -24.25 14.18 32.19
N PHE A 742 -24.64 13.83 33.41
CA PHE A 742 -23.82 13.97 34.61
C PHE A 742 -23.09 12.66 34.91
N ILE A 743 -21.78 12.69 34.82
CA ILE A 743 -20.95 11.53 35.12
C ILE A 743 -20.97 11.30 36.64
N GLN A 744 -21.45 10.14 37.09
CA GLN A 744 -21.45 9.70 38.48
C GLN A 744 -20.11 9.14 38.90
N PRO A 745 -19.78 9.07 40.22
CA PRO A 745 -18.53 8.50 40.70
C PRO A 745 -18.30 7.03 40.30
N ASP A 746 -19.37 6.31 40.03
CA ASP A 746 -19.33 4.90 39.59
C ASP A 746 -19.23 4.76 38.05
N GLY A 747 -19.05 5.87 37.32
CA GLY A 747 -18.92 5.90 35.88
C GLY A 747 -20.24 5.89 35.08
N ARG A 748 -21.40 5.76 35.76
CA ARG A 748 -22.70 5.89 35.10
C ARG A 748 -22.97 7.34 34.71
N VAL A 749 -23.73 7.54 33.63
CA VAL A 749 -24.14 8.87 33.18
C VAL A 749 -25.64 9.07 33.42
N LEU A 750 -25.97 10.01 34.25
CA LEU A 750 -27.36 10.44 34.45
C LEU A 750 -27.71 11.50 33.41
N VAL A 751 -28.59 11.15 32.45
CA VAL A 751 -28.94 12.04 31.35
C VAL A 751 -30.17 12.88 31.69
N ALA A 752 -30.05 14.19 31.57
CA ALA A 752 -31.12 15.14 31.61
C ALA A 752 -31.37 15.71 30.22
N GLU A 753 -32.61 15.76 29.79
CA GLU A 753 -33.02 16.38 28.53
C GLU A 753 -33.65 17.74 28.81
N ALA A 754 -33.41 18.72 27.93
CA ALA A 754 -34.05 20.01 28.00
C ALA A 754 -35.57 19.86 27.97
N ALA A 755 -36.31 20.77 28.65
CA ALA A 755 -37.75 20.72 28.68
C ALA A 755 -38.35 20.64 27.26
N ARG A 756 -39.51 19.99 27.13
CA ARG A 756 -40.23 19.86 25.85
C ARG A 756 -40.33 21.22 25.13
N GLY A 757 -39.78 21.28 23.90
CA GLY A 757 -39.76 22.48 23.06
C GLY A 757 -38.49 23.33 23.14
N MET A 758 -37.52 23.00 24.02
CA MET A 758 -36.22 23.68 24.02
C MET A 758 -35.28 22.97 23.05
N THR A 759 -35.31 23.41 21.81
CA THR A 759 -34.38 22.98 20.75
C THR A 759 -33.55 24.17 20.31
N THR A 760 -32.36 23.93 19.78
CA THR A 760 -31.47 24.99 19.34
C THR A 760 -30.77 24.63 18.02
N ARG A 761 -29.97 25.55 17.51
CA ARG A 761 -29.05 25.35 16.40
C ARG A 761 -27.65 25.74 16.85
N PHE A 762 -26.69 24.93 16.51
CA PHE A 762 -25.28 25.27 16.66
C PHE A 762 -24.74 25.79 15.33
N ASP A 763 -23.74 26.68 15.37
CA ASP A 763 -22.76 26.83 14.35
C ASP A 763 -21.47 26.09 14.75
N THR A 764 -20.47 26.02 13.87
CA THR A 764 -19.25 25.26 14.14
C THR A 764 -18.46 25.84 15.33
N GLU A 765 -18.43 27.16 15.48
CA GLU A 765 -17.72 27.85 16.54
C GLU A 765 -18.38 27.62 17.90
N THR A 766 -19.72 27.80 17.98
CA THR A 766 -20.47 27.53 19.18
C THR A 766 -20.39 26.05 19.60
N TYR A 767 -20.49 25.13 18.65
CA TYR A 767 -20.31 23.71 18.93
C TYR A 767 -18.91 23.44 19.53
N GLY A 768 -17.85 24.00 18.92
CA GLY A 768 -16.48 23.89 19.41
C GLY A 768 -16.31 24.48 20.81
N THR A 769 -16.94 25.62 21.09
CA THR A 769 -16.90 26.30 22.41
C THR A 769 -17.50 25.42 23.51
N PHE A 770 -18.66 24.82 23.28
CA PHE A 770 -19.27 23.92 24.24
C PHE A 770 -18.52 22.60 24.40
N GLY A 771 -18.01 22.02 23.28
CA GLY A 771 -17.25 20.78 23.30
C GLY A 771 -15.90 20.89 24.01
N SER A 772 -15.25 22.07 23.94
CA SER A 772 -13.97 22.35 24.60
C SER A 772 -14.11 22.96 26.01
N HIS A 773 -15.32 23.14 26.53
CA HIS A 773 -15.51 23.67 27.87
C HIS A 773 -14.87 22.78 28.93
N PRO A 774 -14.20 23.32 29.98
CA PRO A 774 -13.50 22.51 30.99
C PRO A 774 -14.39 21.48 31.69
N ALA A 775 -15.68 21.79 31.89
CA ALA A 775 -16.66 20.85 32.44
C ALA A 775 -17.07 19.73 31.47
N CYS A 776 -16.87 19.90 30.17
CA CYS A 776 -17.25 18.90 29.17
C CYS A 776 -16.23 17.77 29.14
N ALA A 777 -16.67 16.55 29.42
CA ALA A 777 -15.83 15.33 29.35
C ALA A 777 -15.91 14.67 27.98
N GLY A 778 -16.98 14.95 27.22
CA GLY A 778 -17.19 14.40 25.88
C GLY A 778 -18.53 14.80 25.29
N VAL A 779 -18.64 14.66 23.98
CA VAL A 779 -19.86 15.00 23.23
C VAL A 779 -20.28 13.75 22.44
N GLN A 780 -21.57 13.40 22.52
CA GLN A 780 -22.18 12.36 21.69
C GLN A 780 -23.24 12.99 20.79
N ILE A 781 -23.23 12.63 19.52
CA ILE A 781 -24.15 13.16 18.51
C ILE A 781 -24.96 12.02 17.91
N GLU A 782 -26.28 12.24 17.83
CA GLU A 782 -27.18 11.48 16.98
C GLU A 782 -27.39 12.31 15.70
N PRO A 783 -26.81 11.93 14.56
CA PRO A 783 -26.98 12.68 13.33
C PRO A 783 -28.34 12.42 12.69
N ILE A 784 -28.79 13.36 11.87
CA ILE A 784 -29.88 13.13 10.92
C ILE A 784 -29.39 12.11 9.89
N ALA A 785 -30.19 11.10 9.60
CA ALA A 785 -29.86 10.06 8.63
C ALA A 785 -29.46 10.67 7.27
N PRO A 786 -28.55 10.01 6.52
CA PRO A 786 -28.21 10.43 5.17
C PRO A 786 -29.45 10.54 4.27
N THR A 787 -29.46 11.55 3.41
CA THR A 787 -30.54 11.73 2.42
C THR A 787 -30.60 10.50 1.52
N GLN A 788 -31.79 9.95 1.29
CA GLN A 788 -31.94 8.82 0.37
C GLN A 788 -31.98 9.31 -1.08
N ALA A 789 -31.42 8.50 -1.99
CA ALA A 789 -31.50 8.78 -3.41
C ALA A 789 -32.98 8.80 -3.87
N PRO A 790 -33.38 9.76 -4.71
CA PRO A 790 -34.73 9.78 -5.26
C PRO A 790 -35.07 8.45 -5.93
N GLN A 791 -36.21 7.86 -5.57
CA GLN A 791 -36.71 6.66 -6.25
C GLN A 791 -37.07 7.02 -7.68
N ARG A 792 -36.32 6.54 -8.67
CA ARG A 792 -36.74 6.62 -10.08
C ARG A 792 -38.01 5.79 -10.25
N LYS A 793 -39.15 6.43 -10.46
CA LYS A 793 -40.34 5.78 -10.99
C LYS A 793 -39.99 5.32 -12.41
N TYR A 794 -39.66 4.05 -12.57
CA TYR A 794 -39.65 3.45 -13.90
C TYR A 794 -41.11 3.39 -14.35
N GLY A 795 -41.48 4.26 -15.27
CA GLY A 795 -42.68 4.04 -16.07
C GLY A 795 -42.53 2.74 -16.91
N PRO A 796 -43.60 2.03 -17.22
CA PRO A 796 -43.49 0.84 -18.04
C PRO A 796 -42.78 1.18 -19.33
N ARG A 797 -41.82 0.35 -19.73
CA ARG A 797 -41.16 0.40 -21.03
C ARG A 797 -42.25 0.16 -22.09
N ALA A 798 -42.53 1.17 -22.93
CA ALA A 798 -43.28 1.03 -24.15
C ALA A 798 -42.42 0.32 -25.22
#